data_f23ea956160f4d2e6355a712b56a0efd
#
_entry.id   f23ea956160f4d2e6355a712b56a0efd
#
_cell.length_a   1.000
_cell.length_b   1.000
_cell.length_c   1.000
_cell.angle_alpha   90.00
_cell.angle_beta   90.00
_cell.angle_gamma   90.00
#
_symmetry.space_group_name_H-M   'P 1'
#
loop_
_entity.id
_entity.type
_entity.pdbx_description
1 polymer ?
#
loop_
_entity_poly.entity_id
_entity_poly.type
_entity_poly.pdbx_seq_one_letter_code
_entity_poly.pdbx_strand_id
1 'polypeptide(L)'
;MSTPDTQDKKVPQFSSFTMRPATAPAESCCTDHACATESAPAAEALSDARYSWQVDGMDCAACARKVETAVRQVPGVSQVQVLFATEKLQVNAEGDVRAQVENAVRQAGYTLRDADAPAAKQTRGSLLRDNLPLLTLVIMMALSWGLEQANHPAGQLAFIATTLVGLWPVARQALRLIKSGSWFAIETLMSVAAIGALFIGATAEAAMVLLLFLIGERLEGWAASRARQGVSALMALKPDTAIRLRNGVRETVAQRDLRPGDVIEVAAGGRLPADGQLLSPFASFDESALTGESVPVERQAGERVAAGATSVDRLVQLTVISEPGDSAIDRILKLIEEAEERRAPIERFIDRFSRIYTPAIMVVALLVAIVPPLFFASAWLPWIYKGLTLLLIGCPCALVISTPAAITSGLAVAARRGALIKGGAALEQLGQVRQVAFDKTGTLTVGQPQVTSVIATAEVDDNALLALAAAVEQGSSHPLAQAIVREAQRRQLSIPLASGQRALAGFGIEAEVNGSRILICAASKAAPAEHEAQIQQLESAGQTVVLVMRGETLLGILALRDTLRDDARQAVDALHQLGVQGVILTGDNPRAAAAIASELGLEFRAGLLPADKVNAVIALNADAPLAMVGDGINDAPAMKAATIGIAMGSGTDVALETADAALTHNRLTGLAQMISLARATHANIRQNIAIALGLKGIFLVTTLLGLTGLWLAVLADTGATVLVTANALRLLRKKL
;
A
#
# COMPACT_ATOMS: atom_id res chain seq x y z
N MET A 1 51.43 44.88 -17.27
CA MET A 1 50.76 45.95 -16.55
C MET A 1 49.46 45.39 -16.02
N SER A 2 49.36 45.36 -14.69
CA SER A 2 48.16 45.27 -13.87
C SER A 2 47.28 44.03 -13.94
N THR A 3 47.52 43.11 -13.04
CA THR A 3 46.58 42.11 -12.48
C THR A 3 45.52 42.78 -11.63
N PRO A 4 44.29 42.24 -11.58
CA PRO A 4 43.42 42.50 -10.45
C PRO A 4 43.18 41.26 -9.58
N ASP A 5 43.16 41.54 -8.31
CA ASP A 5 42.84 40.86 -7.09
C ASP A 5 41.89 39.64 -7.14
N THR A 6 42.33 38.61 -6.47
CA THR A 6 41.54 37.46 -6.00
C THR A 6 40.95 37.78 -4.63
N GLN A 7 39.64 37.91 -4.51
CA GLN A 7 38.93 37.93 -3.23
C GLN A 7 38.65 36.51 -2.73
N ASP A 8 39.21 36.23 -1.56
CA ASP A 8 38.96 35.06 -0.71
C ASP A 8 37.50 34.90 -0.34
N LYS A 9 36.89 33.77 -0.71
CA LYS A 9 35.64 33.30 -0.10
C LYS A 9 35.94 32.29 0.99
N LYS A 10 35.71 32.67 2.23
CA LYS A 10 35.79 31.84 3.43
C LYS A 10 34.81 30.68 3.34
N VAL A 11 35.34 29.47 3.46
CA VAL A 11 34.63 28.22 3.70
C VAL A 11 34.38 28.07 5.20
N PRO A 12 33.21 27.72 5.69
CA PRO A 12 33.00 27.45 7.11
C PRO A 12 33.59 26.11 7.52
N GLN A 13 34.45 26.13 8.51
CA GLN A 13 35.03 24.97 9.19
C GLN A 13 33.96 24.27 10.06
N PHE A 14 33.70 22.99 9.79
CA PHE A 14 32.98 22.11 10.70
C PHE A 14 33.91 21.60 11.80
N SER A 15 33.51 21.83 13.06
CA SER A 15 34.17 21.36 14.25
C SER A 15 34.11 19.83 14.38
N SER A 16 35.27 19.24 14.59
CA SER A 16 35.49 17.82 14.86
C SER A 16 34.93 17.40 16.22
N PHE A 17 34.01 16.44 16.24
CA PHE A 17 33.59 15.72 17.45
C PHE A 17 34.60 14.62 17.74
N THR A 18 35.33 14.73 18.84
CA THR A 18 36.18 13.69 19.38
C THR A 18 35.35 12.71 20.22
N MET A 19 35.32 11.43 19.81
CA MET A 19 34.81 10.33 20.64
C MET A 19 35.83 9.98 21.75
N ARG A 20 35.36 9.93 22.99
CA ARG A 20 36.07 9.36 24.13
C ARG A 20 35.86 7.83 24.14
N PRO A 21 36.86 7.01 24.39
CA PRO A 21 36.69 5.57 24.55
C PRO A 21 36.07 5.23 25.91
N ALA A 22 35.12 4.27 25.89
CA ALA A 22 34.52 3.69 27.07
C ALA A 22 35.49 2.66 27.68
N THR A 23 35.81 2.84 28.94
CA THR A 23 36.55 1.87 29.78
C THR A 23 35.57 0.82 30.32
N ALA A 24 35.98 -0.46 30.22
CA ALA A 24 35.27 -1.60 30.79
C ALA A 24 35.38 -1.64 32.32
N PRO A 25 34.37 -2.16 33.02
CA PRO A 25 34.53 -2.50 34.44
C PRO A 25 34.87 -3.97 34.66
N ALA A 26 35.75 -4.19 35.62
CA ALA A 26 36.17 -5.48 36.13
C ALA A 26 35.15 -6.04 37.15
N GLU A 27 35.19 -7.35 37.30
CA GLU A 27 34.45 -8.22 38.22
C GLU A 27 34.59 -7.91 39.72
N SER A 28 33.56 -8.19 40.52
CA SER A 28 33.64 -9.21 41.57
C SER A 28 32.47 -9.20 42.58
N CYS A 29 32.00 -10.43 42.80
CA CYS A 29 31.55 -11.13 44.04
C CYS A 29 30.50 -10.53 45.01
N CYS A 30 29.55 -11.40 45.22
CA CYS A 30 28.61 -11.69 46.33
C CYS A 30 28.86 -11.10 47.71
N THR A 31 27.81 -10.70 48.44
CA THR A 31 27.23 -11.30 49.64
C THR A 31 26.04 -10.51 50.19
N ASP A 32 25.12 -11.24 50.83
CA ASP A 32 23.87 -10.87 51.46
C ASP A 32 23.91 -9.67 52.43
N HIS A 33 22.88 -8.86 52.43
CA HIS A 33 21.99 -8.64 53.60
C HIS A 33 20.89 -7.60 53.32
N ALA A 34 19.72 -7.91 53.79
CA ALA A 34 18.49 -7.11 53.71
C ALA A 34 18.62 -5.74 54.38
N CYS A 35 18.12 -4.71 53.71
CA CYS A 35 17.52 -3.55 54.39
C CYS A 35 16.41 -2.95 53.48
N ALA A 36 15.21 -3.01 54.04
CA ALA A 36 14.03 -2.36 53.46
C ALA A 36 14.20 -0.85 53.57
N THR A 37 14.14 -0.16 52.44
CA THR A 37 13.84 1.27 52.36
C THR A 37 12.80 1.48 51.28
N GLU A 38 11.69 2.04 51.72
CA GLU A 38 10.59 2.48 50.88
C GLU A 38 11.12 3.32 49.71
N SER A 39 11.04 2.78 48.50
CA SER A 39 11.22 3.53 47.29
C SER A 39 9.90 4.19 46.90
N ALA A 40 9.89 5.48 46.77
CA ALA A 40 8.84 6.26 46.15
C ALA A 40 8.44 5.64 44.80
N PRO A 41 7.15 5.67 44.37
CA PRO A 41 6.73 5.08 43.14
C PRO A 41 7.46 5.77 41.97
N ALA A 42 8.25 4.96 41.25
CA ALA A 42 8.77 5.37 39.96
C ALA A 42 7.59 5.76 39.08
N ALA A 43 7.63 6.96 38.50
CA ALA A 43 6.69 7.38 37.47
C ALA A 43 6.71 6.31 36.37
N GLU A 44 5.65 5.52 36.27
CA GLU A 44 5.43 4.63 35.14
C GLU A 44 5.52 5.48 33.88
N ALA A 45 6.48 5.21 33.05
CA ALA A 45 6.50 5.70 31.69
C ALA A 45 5.20 5.24 31.03
N LEU A 46 4.25 6.14 30.86
CA LEU A 46 2.99 5.93 30.17
C LEU A 46 3.34 5.48 28.75
N SER A 47 3.22 4.20 28.50
CA SER A 47 3.31 3.66 27.15
C SER A 47 2.12 4.19 26.34
N ASP A 48 2.36 4.83 25.21
CA ASP A 48 1.33 5.24 24.25
C ASP A 48 0.43 4.05 23.93
N ALA A 49 -0.83 4.12 24.38
CA ALA A 49 -1.81 3.09 24.09
C ALA A 49 -2.34 3.30 22.66
N ARG A 50 -2.29 2.26 21.84
CA ARG A 50 -2.82 2.26 20.48
C ARG A 50 -4.25 1.71 20.46
N TYR A 51 -5.19 2.54 20.02
CA TYR A 51 -6.60 2.18 19.89
C TYR A 51 -6.99 2.08 18.41
N SER A 52 -7.88 1.14 18.09
CA SER A 52 -8.43 0.96 16.74
C SER A 52 -9.94 0.72 16.82
N TRP A 53 -10.70 1.47 16.02
CA TRP A 53 -12.16 1.35 15.90
C TRP A 53 -12.58 1.37 14.45
N GLN A 54 -13.75 0.81 14.16
CA GLN A 54 -14.45 0.98 12.89
C GLN A 54 -15.36 2.20 12.97
N VAL A 55 -15.38 3.02 11.94
CA VAL A 55 -16.22 4.23 11.85
C VAL A 55 -17.32 4.02 10.82
N ASP A 56 -18.56 3.99 11.26
CA ASP A 56 -19.71 3.87 10.36
C ASP A 56 -20.16 5.24 9.84
N GLY A 57 -20.61 5.27 8.57
CA GLY A 57 -21.16 6.46 7.92
C GLY A 57 -20.11 7.34 7.23
N MET A 58 -18.91 6.85 6.97
CA MET A 58 -17.91 7.55 6.18
C MET A 58 -18.14 7.31 4.68
N ASP A 59 -18.93 8.16 4.06
CA ASP A 59 -19.27 8.03 2.64
C ASP A 59 -18.23 8.68 1.71
N CYS A 60 -17.31 9.48 2.24
CA CYS A 60 -16.30 10.19 1.44
C CYS A 60 -14.99 10.44 2.19
N ALA A 61 -13.88 10.66 1.43
CA ALA A 61 -12.58 10.99 2.00
C ALA A 61 -12.58 12.29 2.83
N ALA A 62 -13.46 13.24 2.51
CA ALA A 62 -13.66 14.45 3.31
C ALA A 62 -14.23 14.12 4.69
N CYS A 63 -15.09 13.09 4.77
CA CYS A 63 -15.65 12.59 6.02
C CYS A 63 -14.55 12.05 6.96
N ALA A 64 -13.59 11.30 6.42
CA ALA A 64 -12.43 10.81 7.17
C ALA A 64 -11.64 11.97 7.80
N ARG A 65 -11.42 13.05 7.06
CA ARG A 65 -10.75 14.26 7.60
C ARG A 65 -11.54 14.97 8.68
N LYS A 66 -12.87 15.00 8.59
CA LYS A 66 -13.74 15.57 9.62
C LYS A 66 -13.58 14.80 10.94
N VAL A 67 -13.56 13.47 10.86
CA VAL A 67 -13.33 12.60 12.02
C VAL A 67 -11.94 12.81 12.58
N GLU A 68 -10.89 12.83 11.75
CA GLU A 68 -9.52 13.12 12.19
C GLU A 68 -9.42 14.46 12.93
N THR A 69 -10.02 15.51 12.38
CA THR A 69 -9.98 16.85 12.99
C THR A 69 -10.68 16.86 14.34
N ALA A 70 -11.83 16.20 14.47
CA ALA A 70 -12.57 16.12 15.71
C ALA A 70 -11.81 15.34 16.80
N VAL A 71 -11.21 14.20 16.44
CA VAL A 71 -10.47 13.35 17.39
C VAL A 71 -9.13 13.98 17.77
N ARG A 72 -8.47 14.69 16.87
CA ARG A 72 -7.20 15.38 17.15
C ARG A 72 -7.32 16.45 18.26
N GLN A 73 -8.53 16.96 18.51
CA GLN A 73 -8.79 17.93 19.58
C GLN A 73 -9.02 17.28 20.93
N VAL A 74 -9.10 15.96 21.02
CA VAL A 74 -9.27 15.25 22.29
C VAL A 74 -7.97 15.34 23.10
N PRO A 75 -8.01 15.79 24.35
CA PRO A 75 -6.82 15.84 25.20
C PRO A 75 -6.21 14.44 25.39
N GLY A 76 -4.89 14.35 25.31
CA GLY A 76 -4.15 13.09 25.44
C GLY A 76 -3.95 12.30 24.14
N VAL A 77 -4.52 12.76 23.01
CA VAL A 77 -4.30 12.14 21.68
C VAL A 77 -3.00 12.69 21.10
N SER A 78 -2.03 11.78 20.90
CA SER A 78 -0.74 12.12 20.31
C SER A 78 -0.77 12.03 18.79
N GLN A 79 -1.45 10.99 18.26
CA GLN A 79 -1.60 10.79 16.82
C GLN A 79 -2.99 10.21 16.52
N VAL A 80 -3.59 10.70 15.43
CA VAL A 80 -4.88 10.20 14.92
C VAL A 80 -4.80 10.03 13.42
N GLN A 81 -5.35 8.94 12.92
CA GLN A 81 -5.45 8.64 11.51
C GLN A 81 -6.73 7.89 11.22
N VAL A 82 -7.38 8.26 10.12
CA VAL A 82 -8.55 7.54 9.59
C VAL A 82 -8.17 6.91 8.27
N LEU A 83 -8.31 5.59 8.21
CA LEU A 83 -8.09 4.77 7.02
C LEU A 83 -9.43 4.65 6.29
N PHE A 84 -9.56 5.37 5.18
CA PHE A 84 -10.82 5.49 4.47
C PHE A 84 -11.23 4.18 3.76
N ALA A 85 -10.27 3.42 3.20
CA ALA A 85 -10.56 2.17 2.48
C ALA A 85 -11.12 1.08 3.38
N THR A 86 -10.63 1.01 4.62
CA THR A 86 -11.03 0.01 5.61
C THR A 86 -11.99 0.57 6.68
N GLU A 87 -12.33 1.86 6.59
CA GLU A 87 -13.19 2.57 7.56
C GLU A 87 -12.69 2.50 9.01
N LYS A 88 -11.37 2.39 9.21
CA LYS A 88 -10.76 2.32 10.52
C LYS A 88 -10.27 3.67 11.03
N LEU A 89 -10.50 3.95 12.30
CA LEU A 89 -9.91 5.02 13.07
C LEU A 89 -8.79 4.44 13.96
N GLN A 90 -7.58 4.91 13.78
CA GLN A 90 -6.43 4.57 14.62
C GLN A 90 -6.04 5.80 15.45
N VAL A 91 -5.86 5.60 16.75
CA VAL A 91 -5.51 6.65 17.70
C VAL A 91 -4.40 6.17 18.62
N ASN A 92 -3.31 6.96 18.68
CA ASN A 92 -2.29 6.81 19.69
C ASN A 92 -2.54 7.88 20.76
N ALA A 93 -2.65 7.48 22.00
CA ALA A 93 -2.96 8.40 23.08
C ALA A 93 -2.31 7.99 24.41
N GLU A 94 -2.02 8.98 25.23
CA GLU A 94 -1.59 8.80 26.62
C GLU A 94 -2.82 8.62 27.50
N GLY A 95 -3.04 7.40 28.03
CA GLY A 95 -4.15 7.06 28.90
C GLY A 95 -5.42 6.60 28.19
N ASP A 96 -6.50 6.37 28.96
CA ASP A 96 -7.79 5.92 28.41
C ASP A 96 -8.60 7.09 27.84
N VAL A 97 -8.59 7.21 26.52
CA VAL A 97 -9.32 8.26 25.77
C VAL A 97 -10.60 7.73 25.10
N ARG A 98 -10.99 6.46 25.33
CA ARG A 98 -12.08 5.77 24.62
C ARG A 98 -13.38 6.58 24.63
N ALA A 99 -13.87 6.95 25.81
CA ALA A 99 -15.12 7.69 25.96
C ALA A 99 -15.09 9.10 25.31
N GLN A 100 -13.92 9.75 25.37
CA GLN A 100 -13.72 11.09 24.79
C GLN A 100 -13.69 11.03 23.28
N VAL A 101 -12.98 10.04 22.69
CA VAL A 101 -12.93 9.80 21.24
C VAL A 101 -14.32 9.42 20.72
N GLU A 102 -15.05 8.53 21.40
CA GLU A 102 -16.41 8.17 21.01
C GLU A 102 -17.36 9.38 21.01
N ASN A 103 -17.26 10.25 22.00
CA ASN A 103 -18.01 11.50 22.04
C ASN A 103 -17.64 12.46 20.90
N ALA A 104 -16.35 12.62 20.62
CA ALA A 104 -15.87 13.50 19.55
C ALA A 104 -16.36 13.02 18.17
N VAL A 105 -16.30 11.72 17.90
CA VAL A 105 -16.78 11.12 16.64
C VAL A 105 -18.29 11.23 16.52
N ARG A 106 -19.03 10.99 17.62
CA ARG A 106 -20.49 11.16 17.66
C ARG A 106 -20.91 12.61 17.45
N GLN A 107 -20.18 13.56 18.01
CA GLN A 107 -20.40 15.00 17.77
C GLN A 107 -20.14 15.39 16.32
N ALA A 108 -19.15 14.78 15.66
CA ALA A 108 -18.90 14.96 14.24
C ALA A 108 -19.97 14.31 13.33
N GLY A 109 -20.88 13.50 13.91
CA GLY A 109 -22.02 12.90 13.19
C GLY A 109 -21.79 11.46 12.75
N TYR A 110 -20.76 10.79 13.27
CA TYR A 110 -20.39 9.41 12.95
C TYR A 110 -20.55 8.50 14.16
N THR A 111 -20.51 7.18 13.94
CA THR A 111 -20.58 6.20 15.04
C THR A 111 -19.36 5.30 15.02
N LEU A 112 -18.84 4.98 16.22
CA LEU A 112 -17.76 4.03 16.39
C LEU A 112 -18.31 2.64 16.72
N ARG A 113 -17.67 1.62 16.14
CA ARG A 113 -17.80 0.22 16.51
C ARG A 113 -16.43 -0.33 16.91
N ASP A 114 -16.41 -1.35 17.74
CA ASP A 114 -15.17 -2.07 17.98
C ASP A 114 -14.67 -2.68 16.67
N ALA A 115 -13.36 -2.66 16.46
CA ALA A 115 -12.73 -3.09 15.19
C ALA A 115 -13.08 -4.55 14.82
N ASP A 116 -13.42 -5.38 15.81
CA ASP A 116 -13.73 -6.79 15.66
C ASP A 116 -15.24 -7.08 15.60
N ALA A 117 -16.11 -6.06 15.61
CA ALA A 117 -17.55 -6.26 15.55
C ALA A 117 -17.99 -6.64 14.11
N PRO A 118 -18.86 -7.65 13.93
CA PRO A 118 -19.34 -8.04 12.61
C PRO A 118 -20.05 -6.90 11.90
N ALA A 119 -19.79 -6.75 10.60
CA ALA A 119 -20.40 -5.71 9.77
C ALA A 119 -21.92 -5.83 9.80
N ALA A 120 -22.60 -4.74 10.15
CA ALA A 120 -24.05 -4.70 10.12
C ALA A 120 -24.53 -4.87 8.67
N LYS A 121 -25.30 -5.94 8.39
CA LYS A 121 -25.90 -6.14 7.07
C LYS A 121 -26.84 -4.96 6.77
N GLN A 122 -26.51 -4.19 5.76
CA GLN A 122 -27.41 -3.15 5.25
C GLN A 122 -28.68 -3.82 4.71
N THR A 123 -29.79 -3.64 5.39
CA THR A 123 -31.08 -4.12 4.95
C THR A 123 -31.66 -3.16 3.90
N ARG A 124 -32.37 -3.68 2.88
CA ARG A 124 -33.02 -2.88 1.83
C ARG A 124 -33.90 -1.74 2.37
N GLY A 125 -34.37 -1.83 3.61
CA GLY A 125 -35.13 -0.78 4.29
C GLY A 125 -34.32 0.47 4.65
N SER A 126 -32.98 0.38 4.78
CA SER A 126 -32.14 1.54 5.07
C SER A 126 -32.00 2.46 3.85
N LEU A 127 -31.94 1.91 2.64
CA LEU A 127 -31.79 2.70 1.40
C LEU A 127 -32.93 3.70 1.14
N LEU A 128 -34.18 3.31 1.45
CA LEU A 128 -35.32 4.22 1.37
C LEU A 128 -35.26 5.31 2.44
N ARG A 129 -34.90 4.93 3.66
CA ARG A 129 -34.80 5.85 4.80
C ARG A 129 -33.67 6.88 4.60
N ASP A 130 -32.56 6.46 4.04
CA ASP A 130 -31.39 7.32 3.78
C ASP A 130 -31.63 8.32 2.65
N ASN A 131 -32.49 7.97 1.67
CA ASN A 131 -32.85 8.84 0.56
C ASN A 131 -34.12 9.68 0.81
N LEU A 132 -34.82 9.46 1.92
CA LEU A 132 -36.07 10.17 2.26
C LEU A 132 -35.90 11.70 2.29
N PRO A 133 -34.83 12.30 2.87
CA PRO A 133 -34.63 13.74 2.86
C PRO A 133 -34.51 14.32 1.45
N LEU A 134 -33.78 13.63 0.57
CA LEU A 134 -33.63 14.06 -0.82
C LEU A 134 -34.93 13.96 -1.58
N LEU A 135 -35.68 12.87 -1.47
CA LEU A 135 -36.99 12.69 -2.10
C LEU A 135 -38.00 13.75 -1.63
N THR A 136 -38.00 14.03 -0.33
CA THR A 136 -38.86 15.07 0.25
C THR A 136 -38.53 16.43 -0.37
N LEU A 137 -37.26 16.78 -0.49
CA LEU A 137 -36.81 18.05 -1.06
C LEU A 137 -37.14 18.16 -2.55
N VAL A 138 -37.00 17.08 -3.33
CA VAL A 138 -37.38 17.04 -4.75
C VAL A 138 -38.87 17.26 -4.92
N ILE A 139 -39.72 16.61 -4.13
CA ILE A 139 -41.18 16.77 -4.17
C ILE A 139 -41.55 18.20 -3.79
N MET A 140 -41.03 18.75 -2.72
CA MET A 140 -41.27 20.12 -2.28
C MET A 140 -40.84 21.14 -3.35
N MET A 141 -39.70 20.92 -3.99
CA MET A 141 -39.19 21.76 -5.07
C MET A 141 -40.11 21.74 -6.29
N ALA A 142 -40.58 20.55 -6.70
CA ALA A 142 -41.53 20.41 -7.81
C ALA A 142 -42.86 21.08 -7.51
N LEU A 143 -43.39 20.96 -6.28
CA LEU A 143 -44.61 21.64 -5.85
C LEU A 143 -44.44 23.16 -5.83
N SER A 144 -43.32 23.66 -5.29
CA SER A 144 -43.02 25.09 -5.24
C SER A 144 -42.93 25.69 -6.63
N TRP A 145 -42.26 24.99 -7.56
CA TRP A 145 -42.15 25.41 -8.96
C TRP A 145 -43.52 25.38 -9.66
N GLY A 146 -44.33 24.35 -9.41
CA GLY A 146 -45.73 24.28 -9.96
C GLY A 146 -46.59 25.41 -9.47
N LEU A 147 -46.50 25.79 -8.17
CA LEU A 147 -47.24 26.93 -7.62
C LEU A 147 -46.79 28.26 -8.22
N GLU A 148 -45.50 28.43 -8.46
CA GLU A 148 -44.95 29.63 -9.11
C GLU A 148 -45.40 29.74 -10.56
N GLN A 149 -45.40 28.65 -11.34
CA GLN A 149 -45.91 28.62 -12.71
C GLN A 149 -47.42 28.93 -12.79
N ALA A 150 -48.19 28.55 -11.78
CA ALA A 150 -49.61 28.88 -11.65
C ALA A 150 -49.86 30.33 -11.17
N ASN A 151 -48.80 31.16 -11.04
CA ASN A 151 -48.87 32.52 -10.47
C ASN A 151 -49.58 32.61 -9.11
N HIS A 152 -49.47 31.54 -8.30
CA HIS A 152 -50.09 31.49 -6.99
C HIS A 152 -49.23 32.28 -5.98
N PRO A 153 -49.79 33.13 -5.13
CA PRO A 153 -49.03 33.97 -4.17
C PRO A 153 -48.25 33.15 -3.13
N ALA A 154 -48.60 31.86 -2.95
CA ALA A 154 -47.89 30.95 -2.06
C ALA A 154 -46.60 30.39 -2.67
N GLY A 155 -46.25 30.63 -3.95
CA GLY A 155 -45.07 30.06 -4.60
C GLY A 155 -43.79 30.46 -3.88
N GLN A 156 -43.61 31.73 -3.55
CA GLN A 156 -42.41 32.19 -2.79
C GLN A 156 -42.35 31.61 -1.38
N LEU A 157 -43.48 31.52 -0.67
CA LEU A 157 -43.53 30.90 0.65
C LEU A 157 -43.21 29.41 0.58
N ALA A 158 -43.61 28.73 -0.49
CA ALA A 158 -43.27 27.32 -0.72
C ALA A 158 -41.76 27.12 -0.94
N PHE A 159 -41.09 28.01 -1.69
CA PHE A 159 -39.64 27.97 -1.84
C PHE A 159 -38.89 28.26 -0.53
N ILE A 160 -39.36 29.20 0.28
CA ILE A 160 -38.80 29.47 1.61
C ILE A 160 -38.96 28.24 2.49
N ALA A 161 -40.11 27.59 2.53
CA ALA A 161 -40.33 26.37 3.29
C ALA A 161 -39.43 25.23 2.80
N THR A 162 -39.31 25.05 1.48
CA THR A 162 -38.41 24.08 0.87
C THR A 162 -36.93 24.31 1.28
N THR A 163 -36.51 25.58 1.23
CA THR A 163 -35.15 25.97 1.64
C THR A 163 -34.93 25.70 3.12
N LEU A 164 -35.86 26.02 3.99
CA LEU A 164 -35.73 25.78 5.44
C LEU A 164 -35.66 24.28 5.78
N VAL A 165 -36.48 23.47 5.10
CA VAL A 165 -36.45 22.00 5.27
C VAL A 165 -35.10 21.43 4.79
N GLY A 166 -34.59 21.84 3.64
CA GLY A 166 -33.30 21.40 3.10
C GLY A 166 -32.10 21.93 3.89
N LEU A 167 -32.23 23.16 4.43
CA LEU A 167 -31.19 23.81 5.21
C LEU A 167 -30.99 23.16 6.60
N TRP A 168 -32.07 22.68 7.22
CA TRP A 168 -32.01 22.14 8.57
C TRP A 168 -30.94 21.09 8.79
N PRO A 169 -30.83 19.98 8.01
CA PRO A 169 -29.80 18.99 8.19
C PRO A 169 -28.40 19.57 7.92
N VAL A 170 -28.23 20.39 6.90
CA VAL A 170 -26.95 20.98 6.51
C VAL A 170 -26.45 21.95 7.58
N ALA A 171 -27.31 22.85 8.06
CA ALA A 171 -26.96 23.82 9.12
C ALA A 171 -26.65 23.12 10.45
N ARG A 172 -27.41 22.09 10.80
CA ARG A 172 -27.13 21.28 12.00
C ARG A 172 -25.77 20.61 11.91
N GLN A 173 -25.39 20.09 10.76
CA GLN A 173 -24.08 19.50 10.53
C GLN A 173 -22.97 20.55 10.53
N ALA A 174 -23.21 21.72 9.89
CA ALA A 174 -22.29 22.86 9.94
C ALA A 174 -21.99 23.29 11.38
N LEU A 175 -23.01 23.43 12.23
CA LEU A 175 -22.86 23.77 13.64
C LEU A 175 -22.05 22.74 14.41
N ARG A 176 -22.25 21.45 14.14
CA ARG A 176 -21.45 20.38 14.75
C ARG A 176 -19.99 20.47 14.34
N LEU A 177 -19.70 20.70 13.07
CA LEU A 177 -18.35 20.83 12.52
C LEU A 177 -17.64 22.08 13.05
N ILE A 178 -18.35 23.21 13.19
CA ILE A 178 -17.80 24.41 13.83
C ILE A 178 -17.42 24.13 15.28
N LYS A 179 -18.28 23.42 16.04
CA LYS A 179 -17.98 23.02 17.42
C LYS A 179 -16.80 22.05 17.52
N SER A 180 -16.58 21.22 16.51
CA SER A 180 -15.41 20.32 16.41
C SER A 180 -14.16 20.97 15.79
N GLY A 181 -14.16 22.29 15.60
CA GLY A 181 -13.01 23.07 15.10
C GLY A 181 -12.87 23.14 13.58
N SER A 182 -13.80 22.61 12.82
CA SER A 182 -13.81 22.64 11.34
C SER A 182 -14.67 23.80 10.84
N TRP A 183 -14.15 25.03 10.93
CA TRP A 183 -14.89 26.27 10.60
C TRP A 183 -15.18 26.42 9.10
N PHE A 184 -14.30 25.92 8.24
CA PHE A 184 -14.36 26.13 6.80
C PHE A 184 -14.86 24.88 6.06
N ALA A 185 -15.83 24.18 6.65
CA ALA A 185 -16.46 23.04 6.00
C ALA A 185 -17.46 23.52 4.92
N ILE A 186 -17.67 22.68 3.90
CA ILE A 186 -18.59 22.97 2.80
C ILE A 186 -20.02 23.23 3.30
N GLU A 187 -20.45 22.51 4.34
CA GLU A 187 -21.74 22.66 4.97
C GLU A 187 -21.94 24.07 5.56
N THR A 188 -20.85 24.65 6.10
CA THR A 188 -20.87 26.03 6.60
C THR A 188 -21.04 27.03 5.46
N LEU A 189 -20.26 26.86 4.38
CA LEU A 189 -20.34 27.71 3.19
C LEU A 189 -21.72 27.64 2.54
N MET A 190 -22.26 26.44 2.38
CA MET A 190 -23.60 26.21 1.81
C MET A 190 -24.73 26.81 2.68
N SER A 191 -24.61 26.67 4.00
CA SER A 191 -25.58 27.25 4.92
C SER A 191 -25.57 28.77 4.84
N VAL A 192 -24.39 29.41 4.82
CA VAL A 192 -24.23 30.85 4.69
C VAL A 192 -24.81 31.34 3.36
N ALA A 193 -24.51 30.63 2.26
CA ALA A 193 -25.00 31.00 0.94
C ALA A 193 -26.52 30.85 0.83
N ALA A 194 -27.10 29.77 1.33
CA ALA A 194 -28.56 29.56 1.32
C ALA A 194 -29.30 30.60 2.19
N ILE A 195 -28.78 30.90 3.38
CA ILE A 195 -29.34 31.94 4.27
C ILE A 195 -29.20 33.31 3.59
N GLY A 196 -28.05 33.64 3.06
CA GLY A 196 -27.82 34.89 2.33
C GLY A 196 -28.77 35.06 1.14
N ALA A 197 -28.97 34.00 0.36
CA ALA A 197 -29.91 34.00 -0.76
C ALA A 197 -31.35 34.23 -0.32
N LEU A 198 -31.79 33.68 0.82
CA LEU A 198 -33.12 33.97 1.40
C LEU A 198 -33.25 35.44 1.76
N PHE A 199 -32.24 36.06 2.40
CA PHE A 199 -32.27 37.46 2.81
C PHE A 199 -32.31 38.43 1.64
N ILE A 200 -31.73 38.09 0.50
CA ILE A 200 -31.78 38.92 -0.73
C ILE A 200 -33.01 38.64 -1.61
N GLY A 201 -33.89 37.73 -1.18
CA GLY A 201 -35.11 37.38 -1.91
C GLY A 201 -34.95 36.37 -3.03
N ALA A 202 -33.78 35.74 -3.19
CA ALA A 202 -33.52 34.70 -4.18
C ALA A 202 -33.95 33.32 -3.64
N THR A 203 -35.24 33.16 -3.35
CA THR A 203 -35.81 32.00 -2.64
C THR A 203 -35.76 30.72 -3.46
N ALA A 204 -36.06 30.78 -4.75
CA ALA A 204 -35.98 29.64 -5.67
C ALA A 204 -34.53 29.15 -5.83
N GLU A 205 -33.61 30.09 -5.94
CA GLU A 205 -32.16 29.77 -6.06
C GLU A 205 -31.62 29.17 -4.78
N ALA A 206 -32.02 29.64 -3.60
CA ALA A 206 -31.64 29.08 -2.31
C ALA A 206 -32.07 27.60 -2.19
N ALA A 207 -33.30 27.28 -2.58
CA ALA A 207 -33.82 25.92 -2.61
C ALA A 207 -33.05 25.04 -3.61
N MET A 208 -32.76 25.56 -4.81
CA MET A 208 -32.01 24.85 -5.83
C MET A 208 -30.56 24.54 -5.40
N VAL A 209 -29.88 25.48 -4.72
CA VAL A 209 -28.54 25.32 -4.17
C VAL A 209 -28.52 24.12 -3.22
N LEU A 210 -29.46 24.02 -2.29
CA LEU A 210 -29.54 22.92 -1.34
C LEU A 210 -29.86 21.59 -2.01
N LEU A 211 -30.79 21.58 -2.98
CA LEU A 211 -31.11 20.36 -3.72
C LEU A 211 -29.92 19.82 -4.50
N LEU A 212 -29.19 20.67 -5.24
CA LEU A 212 -28.02 20.29 -6.00
C LEU A 212 -26.89 19.84 -5.09
N PHE A 213 -26.74 20.48 -3.93
CA PHE A 213 -25.75 20.05 -2.92
C PHE A 213 -26.04 18.64 -2.40
N LEU A 214 -27.28 18.33 -2.02
CA LEU A 214 -27.66 17.01 -1.54
C LEU A 214 -27.52 15.92 -2.63
N ILE A 215 -27.86 16.25 -3.89
CA ILE A 215 -27.61 15.35 -5.03
C ILE A 215 -26.11 15.09 -5.18
N GLY A 216 -25.29 16.14 -5.13
CA GLY A 216 -23.84 16.04 -5.22
C GLY A 216 -23.26 15.15 -4.13
N GLU A 217 -23.67 15.33 -2.88
CA GLU A 217 -23.23 14.54 -1.73
C GLU A 217 -23.58 13.04 -1.89
N ARG A 218 -24.77 12.74 -2.43
CA ARG A 218 -25.19 11.36 -2.74
C ARG A 218 -24.38 10.72 -3.85
N LEU A 219 -24.12 11.46 -4.93
CA LEU A 219 -23.27 10.97 -6.03
C LEU A 219 -21.84 10.74 -5.59
N GLU A 220 -21.31 11.60 -4.74
CA GLU A 220 -19.98 11.47 -4.14
C GLU A 220 -19.89 10.20 -3.29
N GLY A 221 -20.84 9.99 -2.36
CA GLY A 221 -20.90 8.79 -1.53
C GLY A 221 -21.00 7.51 -2.35
N TRP A 222 -21.82 7.50 -3.40
CA TRP A 222 -21.93 6.37 -4.33
C TRP A 222 -20.60 6.09 -5.03
N ALA A 223 -19.91 7.11 -5.51
CA ALA A 223 -18.65 6.97 -6.22
C ALA A 223 -17.52 6.48 -5.29
N ALA A 224 -17.47 7.01 -4.06
CA ALA A 224 -16.53 6.57 -3.03
C ALA A 224 -16.75 5.09 -2.64
N SER A 225 -18.01 4.70 -2.45
CA SER A 225 -18.40 3.30 -2.21
C SER A 225 -17.95 2.40 -3.36
N ARG A 226 -18.13 2.85 -4.60
CA ARG A 226 -17.70 2.10 -5.79
C ARG A 226 -16.18 1.92 -5.85
N ALA A 227 -15.42 2.94 -5.51
CA ALA A 227 -13.95 2.86 -5.44
C ALA A 227 -13.49 1.84 -4.38
N ARG A 228 -14.17 1.79 -3.20
CA ARG A 228 -13.87 0.86 -2.10
C ARG A 228 -14.30 -0.58 -2.33
N GLN A 229 -15.19 -0.87 -3.28
CA GLN A 229 -15.71 -2.23 -3.50
C GLN A 229 -14.62 -3.29 -3.70
N GLY A 230 -13.46 -2.92 -4.26
CA GLY A 230 -12.33 -3.84 -4.41
C GLY A 230 -11.76 -4.31 -3.07
N VAL A 231 -11.61 -3.41 -2.11
CA VAL A 231 -11.11 -3.72 -0.75
C VAL A 231 -12.16 -4.45 0.06
N SER A 232 -13.41 -4.00 0.01
CA SER A 232 -14.53 -4.66 0.67
C SER A 232 -14.76 -6.09 0.17
N ALA A 233 -14.50 -6.36 -1.12
CA ALA A 233 -14.58 -7.71 -1.67
C ALA A 233 -13.51 -8.64 -1.06
N LEU A 234 -12.29 -8.14 -0.83
CA LEU A 234 -11.23 -8.90 -0.14
C LEU A 234 -11.60 -9.20 1.31
N MET A 235 -12.15 -8.21 2.03
CA MET A 235 -12.64 -8.44 3.40
C MET A 235 -13.75 -9.49 3.47
N ALA A 236 -14.65 -9.52 2.48
CA ALA A 236 -15.74 -10.48 2.39
C ALA A 236 -15.29 -11.91 2.01
N LEU A 237 -14.01 -12.13 1.65
CA LEU A 237 -13.48 -13.47 1.40
C LEU A 237 -13.30 -14.31 2.67
N LYS A 238 -13.21 -13.66 3.81
CA LYS A 238 -13.00 -14.32 5.09
C LYS A 238 -14.35 -14.62 5.75
N PRO A 239 -14.73 -15.88 5.97
CA PRO A 239 -15.98 -16.20 6.66
C PRO A 239 -15.89 -15.87 8.16
N ASP A 240 -16.98 -15.37 8.73
CA ASP A 240 -17.06 -15.01 10.16
C ASP A 240 -16.97 -16.22 11.10
N THR A 241 -17.35 -17.42 10.59
CA THR A 241 -17.42 -18.68 11.36
C THR A 241 -16.70 -19.81 10.64
N ALA A 242 -16.21 -20.75 11.42
CA ALA A 242 -15.54 -21.96 10.93
C ALA A 242 -16.12 -23.21 11.62
N ILE A 243 -16.05 -24.36 10.94
CA ILE A 243 -16.34 -25.66 11.54
C ILE A 243 -15.02 -26.25 12.00
N ARG A 244 -14.82 -26.31 13.31
CA ARG A 244 -13.67 -26.94 13.94
C ARG A 244 -14.01 -28.40 14.31
N LEU A 245 -13.08 -29.30 14.05
CA LEU A 245 -13.16 -30.68 14.52
C LEU A 245 -12.33 -30.86 15.79
N ARG A 246 -12.98 -31.19 16.89
CA ARG A 246 -12.33 -31.49 18.17
C ARG A 246 -12.78 -32.86 18.64
N ASN A 247 -11.83 -33.79 18.77
CA ASN A 247 -12.12 -35.18 19.15
C ASN A 247 -13.23 -35.85 18.30
N GLY A 248 -13.26 -35.56 17.00
CA GLY A 248 -14.26 -36.10 16.06
C GLY A 248 -15.64 -35.41 16.11
N VAL A 249 -15.84 -34.40 16.97
CA VAL A 249 -17.07 -33.62 17.06
C VAL A 249 -16.92 -32.31 16.29
N ARG A 250 -17.94 -31.98 15.47
CA ARG A 250 -18.04 -30.71 14.76
C ARG A 250 -18.53 -29.61 15.68
N GLU A 251 -17.77 -28.54 15.77
CA GLU A 251 -18.07 -27.35 16.57
C GLU A 251 -18.03 -26.12 15.66
N THR A 252 -19.08 -25.30 15.67
CA THR A 252 -19.05 -24.00 14.99
C THR A 252 -18.42 -22.97 15.91
N VAL A 253 -17.28 -22.41 15.49
CA VAL A 253 -16.53 -21.41 16.25
C VAL A 253 -16.41 -20.12 15.43
N ALA A 254 -16.21 -18.99 16.14
CA ALA A 254 -15.87 -17.76 15.45
C ALA A 254 -14.45 -17.91 14.82
N GLN A 255 -14.25 -17.32 13.65
CA GLN A 255 -12.98 -17.41 12.94
C GLN A 255 -11.79 -16.91 13.80
N ARG A 256 -11.99 -15.86 14.60
CA ARG A 256 -10.99 -15.32 15.54
C ARG A 256 -10.57 -16.27 16.67
N ASP A 257 -11.35 -17.32 16.94
CA ASP A 257 -11.08 -18.30 17.99
C ASP A 257 -10.28 -19.49 17.48
N LEU A 258 -10.00 -19.56 16.17
CA LEU A 258 -9.12 -20.56 15.59
C LEU A 258 -7.68 -20.35 16.03
N ARG A 259 -6.97 -21.44 16.30
CA ARG A 259 -5.55 -21.44 16.66
C ARG A 259 -4.74 -22.38 15.76
N PRO A 260 -3.45 -22.14 15.57
CA PRO A 260 -2.58 -23.08 14.88
C PRO A 260 -2.66 -24.48 15.51
N GLY A 261 -2.82 -25.49 14.67
CA GLY A 261 -3.04 -26.87 15.10
C GLY A 261 -4.51 -27.29 15.20
N ASP A 262 -5.47 -26.36 15.17
CA ASP A 262 -6.89 -26.73 15.07
C ASP A 262 -7.16 -27.38 13.71
N VAL A 263 -7.99 -28.42 13.70
CA VAL A 263 -8.46 -29.05 12.46
C VAL A 263 -9.80 -28.43 12.09
N ILE A 264 -9.89 -27.91 10.88
CA ILE A 264 -11.11 -27.30 10.33
C ILE A 264 -11.65 -28.12 9.16
N GLU A 265 -12.94 -28.03 8.97
CA GLU A 265 -13.66 -28.66 7.86
C GLU A 265 -14.32 -27.59 7.01
N VAL A 266 -14.09 -27.67 5.69
CA VAL A 266 -14.64 -26.73 4.71
C VAL A 266 -15.40 -27.52 3.65
N ALA A 267 -16.69 -27.22 3.48
CA ALA A 267 -17.54 -27.87 2.49
C ALA A 267 -17.17 -27.44 1.06
N ALA A 268 -17.58 -28.24 0.08
CA ALA A 268 -17.53 -27.84 -1.33
C ALA A 268 -18.27 -26.49 -1.54
N GLY A 269 -17.64 -25.56 -2.25
CA GLY A 269 -18.11 -24.18 -2.40
C GLY A 269 -17.87 -23.30 -1.18
N GLY A 270 -17.35 -23.84 -0.08
CA GLY A 270 -16.98 -23.10 1.14
C GLY A 270 -15.61 -22.42 1.01
N ARG A 271 -15.46 -21.31 1.71
CA ARG A 271 -14.19 -20.54 1.78
C ARG A 271 -13.40 -20.90 3.04
N LEU A 272 -12.09 -20.91 2.90
CA LEU A 272 -11.18 -21.16 4.02
C LEU A 272 -11.17 -19.96 4.98
N PRO A 273 -11.42 -20.19 6.29
CA PRO A 273 -11.44 -19.13 7.31
C PRO A 273 -10.04 -18.72 7.79
N ALA A 274 -9.03 -19.56 7.59
CA ALA A 274 -7.63 -19.36 7.99
C ALA A 274 -6.70 -20.05 7.01
N ASP A 275 -5.41 -19.68 7.01
CA ASP A 275 -4.41 -20.43 6.25
C ASP A 275 -4.29 -21.83 6.87
N GLY A 276 -4.29 -22.84 6.02
CA GLY A 276 -4.27 -24.22 6.47
C GLY A 276 -3.34 -25.12 5.64
N GLN A 277 -2.99 -26.23 6.23
CA GLN A 277 -2.30 -27.33 5.57
C GLN A 277 -3.30 -28.45 5.29
N LEU A 278 -3.40 -28.89 4.02
CA LEU A 278 -4.39 -29.87 3.62
C LEU A 278 -4.13 -31.23 4.27
N LEU A 279 -5.14 -31.79 4.93
CA LEU A 279 -5.13 -33.15 5.48
C LEU A 279 -5.76 -34.16 4.51
N SER A 280 -6.72 -33.71 3.70
CA SER A 280 -7.34 -34.55 2.68
C SER A 280 -6.31 -34.95 1.62
N PRO A 281 -6.40 -36.16 0.99
CA PRO A 281 -5.38 -36.65 0.07
C PRO A 281 -5.10 -35.72 -1.10
N PHE A 282 -6.14 -35.10 -1.67
CA PHE A 282 -6.07 -34.07 -2.71
C PHE A 282 -7.39 -33.30 -2.77
N ALA A 283 -7.34 -32.06 -3.23
CA ALA A 283 -8.53 -31.25 -3.52
C ALA A 283 -8.17 -30.09 -4.45
N SER A 284 -9.19 -29.58 -5.16
CA SER A 284 -9.06 -28.41 -6.02
C SER A 284 -9.55 -27.16 -5.29
N PHE A 285 -8.77 -26.09 -5.37
CA PHE A 285 -9.09 -24.81 -4.75
C PHE A 285 -9.15 -23.70 -5.80
N ASP A 286 -10.21 -22.91 -5.75
CA ASP A 286 -10.30 -21.66 -6.48
C ASP A 286 -9.64 -20.55 -5.64
N GLU A 287 -8.47 -20.15 -6.07
CA GLU A 287 -7.68 -19.07 -5.46
C GLU A 287 -7.82 -17.76 -6.25
N SER A 288 -8.74 -17.68 -7.23
CA SER A 288 -8.88 -16.56 -8.17
C SER A 288 -9.11 -15.21 -7.49
N ALA A 289 -9.80 -15.21 -6.36
CA ALA A 289 -10.04 -14.01 -5.58
C ALA A 289 -8.77 -13.43 -4.92
N LEU A 290 -7.76 -14.28 -4.69
CA LEU A 290 -6.46 -13.90 -4.10
C LEU A 290 -5.40 -13.72 -5.17
N THR A 291 -5.39 -14.62 -6.17
CA THR A 291 -4.33 -14.70 -7.19
C THR A 291 -4.72 -14.07 -8.53
N GLY A 292 -6.02 -13.89 -8.78
CA GLY A 292 -6.54 -13.43 -10.06
C GLY A 292 -6.54 -14.51 -11.17
N GLU A 293 -6.06 -15.73 -10.87
CA GLU A 293 -6.03 -16.84 -11.81
C GLU A 293 -7.36 -17.60 -11.77
N SER A 294 -8.04 -17.69 -12.90
CA SER A 294 -9.37 -18.30 -12.99
C SER A 294 -9.36 -19.84 -13.00
N VAL A 295 -8.19 -20.48 -13.06
CA VAL A 295 -8.08 -21.94 -13.09
C VAL A 295 -7.90 -22.44 -11.67
N PRO A 296 -8.75 -23.37 -11.19
CA PRO A 296 -8.57 -23.99 -9.88
C PRO A 296 -7.22 -24.72 -9.78
N VAL A 297 -6.57 -24.58 -8.62
CA VAL A 297 -5.29 -25.21 -8.33
C VAL A 297 -5.52 -26.51 -7.57
N GLU A 298 -4.94 -27.61 -8.06
CA GLU A 298 -4.95 -28.89 -7.32
C GLU A 298 -3.88 -28.86 -6.23
N ARG A 299 -4.27 -29.26 -5.02
CA ARG A 299 -3.39 -29.38 -3.86
C ARG A 299 -3.40 -30.81 -3.32
N GLN A 300 -2.25 -31.27 -2.86
CA GLN A 300 -2.08 -32.56 -2.23
C GLN A 300 -1.99 -32.46 -0.70
N ALA A 301 -2.15 -33.58 -0.01
CA ALA A 301 -1.99 -33.63 1.44
C ALA A 301 -0.62 -33.07 1.87
N GLY A 302 -0.62 -32.18 2.86
CA GLY A 302 0.59 -31.49 3.34
C GLY A 302 0.88 -30.17 2.65
N GLU A 303 0.21 -29.83 1.54
CA GLU A 303 0.39 -28.52 0.90
C GLU A 303 -0.41 -27.43 1.60
N ARG A 304 0.10 -26.19 1.51
CA ARG A 304 -0.53 -25.01 2.09
C ARG A 304 -1.64 -24.48 1.18
N VAL A 305 -2.75 -24.07 1.80
CA VAL A 305 -3.85 -23.36 1.16
C VAL A 305 -4.14 -22.08 1.93
N ALA A 306 -4.23 -20.97 1.22
CA ALA A 306 -4.45 -19.66 1.82
C ALA A 306 -5.90 -19.45 2.27
N ALA A 307 -6.09 -18.66 3.33
CA ALA A 307 -7.41 -18.19 3.74
C ALA A 307 -8.12 -17.46 2.58
N GLY A 308 -9.43 -17.65 2.44
CA GLY A 308 -10.23 -17.07 1.37
C GLY A 308 -10.27 -17.88 0.09
N ALA A 309 -9.41 -18.89 -0.09
CA ALA A 309 -9.55 -19.87 -1.17
C ALA A 309 -10.86 -20.64 -1.02
N THR A 310 -11.50 -21.00 -2.13
CA THR A 310 -12.76 -21.74 -2.12
C THR A 310 -12.50 -23.20 -2.49
N SER A 311 -12.95 -24.15 -1.67
CA SER A 311 -12.93 -25.56 -2.05
C SER A 311 -13.90 -25.80 -3.20
N VAL A 312 -13.44 -26.35 -4.34
CA VAL A 312 -14.27 -26.44 -5.55
C VAL A 312 -15.15 -27.68 -5.54
N ASP A 313 -14.56 -28.85 -5.30
CA ASP A 313 -15.14 -30.16 -5.67
C ASP A 313 -15.58 -31.01 -4.48
N ARG A 314 -15.06 -30.75 -3.29
CA ARG A 314 -15.32 -31.65 -2.13
C ARG A 314 -15.22 -30.96 -0.78
N LEU A 315 -15.71 -31.65 0.24
CA LEU A 315 -15.45 -31.33 1.62
C LEU A 315 -13.99 -31.66 1.94
N VAL A 316 -13.27 -30.70 2.51
CA VAL A 316 -11.84 -30.82 2.83
C VAL A 316 -11.60 -30.60 4.32
N GLN A 317 -10.57 -31.25 4.83
CA GLN A 317 -10.06 -31.05 6.18
C GLN A 317 -8.65 -30.45 6.10
N LEU A 318 -8.40 -29.42 6.91
CA LEU A 318 -7.12 -28.71 6.96
C LEU A 318 -6.72 -28.49 8.42
N THR A 319 -5.42 -28.52 8.66
CA THR A 319 -4.86 -28.03 9.94
C THR A 319 -4.56 -26.56 9.79
N VAL A 320 -5.08 -25.73 10.68
CA VAL A 320 -4.81 -24.28 10.74
C VAL A 320 -3.33 -24.05 11.03
N ILE A 321 -2.70 -23.17 10.26
CA ILE A 321 -1.26 -22.83 10.41
C ILE A 321 -1.04 -21.34 10.73
N SER A 322 -2.03 -20.46 10.46
CA SER A 322 -1.93 -19.03 10.77
C SER A 322 -2.45 -18.69 12.15
N GLU A 323 -1.80 -17.73 12.81
CA GLU A 323 -2.35 -17.10 14.01
C GLU A 323 -3.59 -16.26 13.67
N PRO A 324 -4.50 -16.04 14.63
CA PRO A 324 -5.62 -15.12 14.43
C PRO A 324 -5.15 -13.73 14.05
N GLY A 325 -5.68 -13.19 12.95
CA GLY A 325 -5.29 -11.88 12.45
C GLY A 325 -4.00 -11.85 11.62
N ASP A 326 -3.39 -13.03 11.32
CA ASP A 326 -2.17 -13.16 10.52
C ASP A 326 -2.31 -14.13 9.33
N SER A 327 -3.53 -14.32 8.84
CA SER A 327 -3.76 -15.07 7.60
C SER A 327 -3.30 -14.28 6.36
N ALA A 328 -3.18 -14.96 5.22
CA ALA A 328 -2.81 -14.31 3.95
C ALA A 328 -3.69 -13.09 3.63
N ILE A 329 -5.01 -13.18 3.88
CA ILE A 329 -5.93 -12.05 3.70
C ILE A 329 -5.64 -10.94 4.73
N ASP A 330 -5.40 -11.29 6.00
CA ASP A 330 -5.13 -10.31 7.05
C ASP A 330 -3.84 -9.52 6.72
N ARG A 331 -2.82 -10.19 6.21
CA ARG A 331 -1.57 -9.55 5.76
C ARG A 331 -1.82 -8.61 4.57
N ILE A 332 -2.64 -9.01 3.60
CA ILE A 332 -3.03 -8.15 2.48
C ILE A 332 -3.79 -6.91 2.98
N LEU A 333 -4.75 -7.09 3.89
CA LEU A 333 -5.51 -5.97 4.47
C LEU A 333 -4.61 -5.04 5.30
N LYS A 334 -3.69 -5.58 6.08
CA LYS A 334 -2.70 -4.81 6.83
C LYS A 334 -1.80 -4.00 5.90
N LEU A 335 -1.35 -4.59 4.79
CA LEU A 335 -0.57 -3.87 3.78
C LEU A 335 -1.39 -2.74 3.12
N ILE A 336 -2.68 -2.95 2.89
CA ILE A 336 -3.57 -1.89 2.37
C ILE A 336 -3.74 -0.77 3.42
N GLU A 337 -3.89 -1.11 4.70
CA GLU A 337 -3.96 -0.14 5.79
C GLU A 337 -2.67 0.67 5.93
N GLU A 338 -1.52 0.00 5.97
CA GLU A 338 -0.20 0.65 5.96
C GLU A 338 0.01 1.53 4.72
N ALA A 339 -0.59 1.08 3.60
CA ALA A 339 -0.61 1.82 2.36
C ALA A 339 -1.35 3.16 2.48
N GLU A 340 -2.49 3.19 3.12
CA GLU A 340 -3.24 4.42 3.35
C GLU A 340 -2.54 5.34 4.35
N GLU A 341 -1.76 4.80 5.29
CA GLU A 341 -0.96 5.60 6.22
C GLU A 341 0.08 6.46 5.51
N ARG A 342 0.63 5.98 4.39
CA ARG A 342 1.64 6.69 3.60
C ARG A 342 1.01 7.56 2.52
N ARG A 343 0.45 8.70 2.92
CA ARG A 343 -0.19 9.66 2.01
C ARG A 343 0.77 10.14 0.92
N ALA A 344 0.27 10.20 -0.30
CA ALA A 344 1.04 10.71 -1.44
C ALA A 344 1.47 12.18 -1.25
N PRO A 345 2.64 12.59 -1.77
CA PRO A 345 3.05 14.00 -1.78
C PRO A 345 1.99 14.93 -2.38
N ILE A 346 1.31 14.51 -3.44
CA ILE A 346 0.23 15.28 -4.07
C ILE A 346 -0.98 15.47 -3.14
N GLU A 347 -1.35 14.48 -2.33
CA GLU A 347 -2.44 14.62 -1.34
C GLU A 347 -2.07 15.64 -0.27
N ARG A 348 -0.84 15.60 0.24
CA ARG A 348 -0.33 16.59 1.21
C ARG A 348 -0.29 17.99 0.62
N PHE A 349 0.05 18.12 -0.66
CA PHE A 349 0.03 19.39 -1.37
C PHE A 349 -1.40 19.94 -1.47
N ILE A 350 -2.36 19.12 -1.87
CA ILE A 350 -3.77 19.51 -1.99
C ILE A 350 -4.35 19.93 -0.63
N ASP A 351 -4.03 19.20 0.43
CA ASP A 351 -4.46 19.56 1.78
C ASP A 351 -3.88 20.88 2.26
N ARG A 352 -2.62 21.17 1.95
CA ARG A 352 -1.97 22.46 2.26
C ARG A 352 -2.58 23.59 1.44
N PHE A 353 -2.79 23.34 0.14
CA PHE A 353 -3.44 24.29 -0.76
C PHE A 353 -4.83 24.66 -0.27
N SER A 354 -5.67 23.67 0.05
CA SER A 354 -7.04 23.89 0.51
C SER A 354 -7.12 24.70 1.80
N ARG A 355 -6.19 24.49 2.73
CA ARG A 355 -6.13 25.26 3.99
C ARG A 355 -5.85 26.75 3.80
N ILE A 356 -5.15 27.11 2.73
CA ILE A 356 -4.85 28.51 2.40
C ILE A 356 -5.93 29.07 1.47
N TYR A 357 -6.32 28.30 0.46
CA TYR A 357 -7.25 28.73 -0.57
C TYR A 357 -8.65 29.03 -0.04
N THR A 358 -9.21 28.18 0.83
CA THR A 358 -10.59 28.35 1.31
C THR A 358 -10.77 29.65 2.13
N PRO A 359 -9.93 30.00 3.11
CA PRO A 359 -10.02 31.28 3.76
C PRO A 359 -9.79 32.47 2.81
N ALA A 360 -8.86 32.33 1.85
CA ALA A 360 -8.56 33.40 0.89
C ALA A 360 -9.77 33.73 0.02
N ILE A 361 -10.47 32.70 -0.50
CA ILE A 361 -11.67 32.94 -1.34
C ILE A 361 -12.84 33.52 -0.54
N MET A 362 -12.96 33.17 0.75
CA MET A 362 -13.94 33.80 1.64
C MET A 362 -13.70 35.29 1.80
N VAL A 363 -12.43 35.68 2.00
CA VAL A 363 -12.04 37.09 2.07
C VAL A 363 -12.33 37.79 0.74
N VAL A 364 -12.00 37.18 -0.39
CA VAL A 364 -12.30 37.73 -1.73
C VAL A 364 -13.81 37.91 -1.92
N ALA A 365 -14.62 36.89 -1.57
CA ALA A 365 -16.06 36.96 -1.67
C ALA A 365 -16.65 38.11 -0.80
N LEU A 366 -16.13 38.28 0.40
CA LEU A 366 -16.52 39.37 1.29
C LEU A 366 -16.13 40.73 0.71
N LEU A 367 -14.92 40.87 0.18
CA LEU A 367 -14.47 42.12 -0.47
C LEU A 367 -15.29 42.44 -1.70
N VAL A 368 -15.63 41.45 -2.54
CA VAL A 368 -16.50 41.65 -3.71
C VAL A 368 -17.92 42.11 -3.30
N ALA A 369 -18.43 41.60 -2.19
CA ALA A 369 -19.73 42.00 -1.68
C ALA A 369 -19.77 43.43 -1.11
N ILE A 370 -18.68 43.89 -0.49
CA ILE A 370 -18.64 45.13 0.31
C ILE A 370 -17.97 46.31 -0.43
N VAL A 371 -16.81 46.05 -1.10
CA VAL A 371 -16.02 47.15 -1.66
C VAL A 371 -16.72 47.97 -2.76
N PRO A 372 -17.32 47.35 -3.78
CA PRO A 372 -17.98 48.13 -4.83
C PRO A 372 -19.18 48.96 -4.33
N PRO A 373 -20.09 48.43 -3.48
CA PRO A 373 -21.15 49.29 -2.93
C PRO A 373 -20.65 50.42 -2.05
N LEU A 374 -19.61 50.14 -1.25
CA LEU A 374 -19.11 51.12 -0.25
C LEU A 374 -18.27 52.22 -0.87
N PHE A 375 -17.38 51.91 -1.82
CA PHE A 375 -16.42 52.84 -2.39
C PHE A 375 -16.79 53.38 -3.76
N PHE A 376 -17.60 52.67 -4.51
CA PHE A 376 -18.02 53.06 -5.89
C PHE A 376 -19.51 53.36 -6.03
N ALA A 377 -20.23 53.52 -4.94
CA ALA A 377 -21.67 53.83 -4.88
C ALA A 377 -22.52 52.84 -5.72
N SER A 378 -22.09 51.60 -5.88
CA SER A 378 -22.85 50.60 -6.58
C SER A 378 -24.00 50.05 -5.72
N ALA A 379 -25.00 49.40 -6.33
CA ALA A 379 -26.11 48.79 -5.60
C ALA A 379 -25.59 47.58 -4.78
N TRP A 380 -26.06 47.44 -3.53
CA TRP A 380 -25.65 46.37 -2.63
C TRP A 380 -26.09 44.99 -3.08
N LEU A 381 -27.31 44.86 -3.54
CA LEU A 381 -27.94 43.56 -3.83
C LEU A 381 -27.20 42.76 -4.90
N PRO A 382 -26.82 43.30 -6.07
CA PRO A 382 -26.08 42.56 -7.09
C PRO A 382 -24.68 42.11 -6.62
N TRP A 383 -24.04 42.93 -5.83
CA TRP A 383 -22.67 42.62 -5.34
C TRP A 383 -22.64 41.62 -4.19
N ILE A 384 -23.65 41.66 -3.29
CA ILE A 384 -23.86 40.61 -2.29
C ILE A 384 -24.17 39.29 -2.99
N TYR A 385 -25.00 39.29 -4.03
CA TYR A 385 -25.29 38.10 -4.84
C TYR A 385 -24.03 37.53 -5.49
N LYS A 386 -23.18 38.37 -6.08
CA LYS A 386 -21.90 37.95 -6.65
C LYS A 386 -20.96 37.39 -5.57
N GLY A 387 -20.90 38.02 -4.41
CA GLY A 387 -20.10 37.51 -3.27
C GLY A 387 -20.54 36.12 -2.80
N LEU A 388 -21.86 35.89 -2.68
CA LEU A 388 -22.41 34.58 -2.34
C LEU A 388 -22.14 33.53 -3.43
N THR A 389 -22.22 33.91 -4.69
CA THR A 389 -21.90 33.04 -5.83
C THR A 389 -20.42 32.65 -5.82
N LEU A 390 -19.52 33.60 -5.57
CA LEU A 390 -18.07 33.35 -5.42
C LEU A 390 -17.79 32.42 -4.25
N LEU A 391 -18.49 32.55 -3.14
CA LEU A 391 -18.34 31.70 -1.98
C LEU A 391 -18.65 30.24 -2.33
N LEU A 392 -19.69 29.98 -3.13
CA LEU A 392 -20.06 28.65 -3.58
C LEU A 392 -19.06 28.06 -4.58
N ILE A 393 -18.64 28.84 -5.58
CA ILE A 393 -17.63 28.40 -6.57
C ILE A 393 -16.27 28.17 -5.90
N GLY A 394 -15.98 28.90 -4.85
CA GLY A 394 -14.71 28.86 -4.14
C GLY A 394 -14.42 27.56 -3.37
N CYS A 395 -15.40 26.67 -3.19
CA CYS A 395 -15.15 25.39 -2.56
C CYS A 395 -14.21 24.50 -3.41
N PRO A 396 -13.07 24.00 -2.90
CA PRO A 396 -12.19 23.11 -3.65
C PRO A 396 -12.67 21.65 -3.65
N CYS A 397 -13.97 21.40 -3.62
CA CYS A 397 -14.58 20.08 -3.39
C CYS A 397 -14.14 19.04 -4.41
N ALA A 398 -14.25 19.34 -5.70
CA ALA A 398 -13.86 18.45 -6.78
C ALA A 398 -12.36 18.07 -6.71
N LEU A 399 -11.51 19.03 -6.34
CA LEU A 399 -10.07 18.79 -6.22
C LEU A 399 -9.72 17.88 -5.05
N VAL A 400 -10.35 18.13 -3.90
CA VAL A 400 -10.09 17.42 -2.64
C VAL A 400 -10.54 15.96 -2.70
N ILE A 401 -11.62 15.68 -3.43
CA ILE A 401 -12.25 14.35 -3.52
C ILE A 401 -11.57 13.48 -4.57
N SER A 402 -11.22 14.06 -5.71
CA SER A 402 -10.78 13.31 -6.89
C SER A 402 -9.45 12.59 -6.70
N THR A 403 -8.51 13.16 -5.95
CA THR A 403 -7.17 12.60 -5.77
C THR A 403 -7.18 11.32 -4.93
N PRO A 404 -7.77 11.29 -3.71
CA PRO A 404 -7.92 10.05 -2.97
C PRO A 404 -8.70 8.97 -3.74
N ALA A 405 -9.76 9.37 -4.47
CA ALA A 405 -10.53 8.43 -5.28
C ALA A 405 -9.69 7.79 -6.40
N ALA A 406 -8.84 8.55 -7.07
CA ALA A 406 -7.95 8.05 -8.10
C ALA A 406 -6.88 7.11 -7.51
N ILE A 407 -6.28 7.47 -6.38
CA ILE A 407 -5.27 6.65 -5.68
C ILE A 407 -5.90 5.35 -5.20
N THR A 408 -7.04 5.41 -4.50
CA THR A 408 -7.76 4.22 -4.02
C THR A 408 -8.16 3.31 -5.19
N SER A 409 -8.65 3.86 -6.30
CA SER A 409 -8.97 3.10 -7.50
C SER A 409 -7.73 2.43 -8.09
N GLY A 410 -6.60 3.13 -8.16
CA GLY A 410 -5.32 2.59 -8.62
C GLY A 410 -4.83 1.45 -7.74
N LEU A 411 -4.82 1.64 -6.42
CA LEU A 411 -4.42 0.61 -5.44
C LEU A 411 -5.34 -0.63 -5.50
N ALA A 412 -6.64 -0.43 -5.64
CA ALA A 412 -7.61 -1.52 -5.76
C ALA A 412 -7.40 -2.34 -7.05
N VAL A 413 -7.05 -1.70 -8.17
CA VAL A 413 -6.71 -2.40 -9.42
C VAL A 413 -5.41 -3.17 -9.28
N ALA A 414 -4.38 -2.56 -8.68
CA ALA A 414 -3.10 -3.21 -8.40
C ALA A 414 -3.31 -4.49 -7.57
N ALA A 415 -4.00 -4.37 -6.43
CA ALA A 415 -4.26 -5.49 -5.52
C ALA A 415 -5.00 -6.65 -6.21
N ARG A 416 -6.03 -6.36 -7.01
CA ARG A 416 -6.76 -7.39 -7.77
C ARG A 416 -5.90 -8.13 -8.80
N ARG A 417 -4.77 -7.56 -9.20
CA ARG A 417 -3.82 -8.15 -10.16
C ARG A 417 -2.56 -8.71 -9.50
N GLY A 418 -2.58 -8.86 -8.18
CA GLY A 418 -1.46 -9.43 -7.45
C GLY A 418 -0.28 -8.48 -7.31
N ALA A 419 -0.49 -7.19 -7.45
CA ALA A 419 0.50 -6.17 -7.18
C ALA A 419 0.09 -5.40 -5.91
N LEU A 420 0.77 -5.65 -4.81
CA LEU A 420 0.58 -4.92 -3.57
C LEU A 420 1.48 -3.69 -3.56
N ILE A 421 0.90 -2.50 -3.44
CA ILE A 421 1.62 -1.23 -3.39
C ILE A 421 1.35 -0.61 -2.03
N LYS A 422 2.40 -0.31 -1.28
CA LYS A 422 2.30 0.28 0.07
C LYS A 422 2.11 1.79 -0.01
N GLY A 423 0.97 2.23 -0.53
CA GLY A 423 0.50 3.59 -0.43
C GLY A 423 0.55 4.46 -1.65
N GLY A 424 -0.09 5.60 -1.49
CA GLY A 424 -0.09 6.63 -2.51
C GLY A 424 1.31 7.16 -2.83
N ALA A 425 2.19 7.21 -1.82
CA ALA A 425 3.59 7.63 -2.01
C ALA A 425 4.35 6.63 -2.90
N ALA A 426 4.22 5.32 -2.62
CA ALA A 426 4.83 4.27 -3.43
C ALA A 426 4.25 4.24 -4.86
N LEU A 427 2.91 4.43 -5.00
CA LEU A 427 2.26 4.54 -6.29
C LEU A 427 2.78 5.73 -7.10
N GLU A 428 3.03 6.87 -6.48
CA GLU A 428 3.61 8.05 -7.12
C GLU A 428 5.06 7.78 -7.56
N GLN A 429 5.87 7.18 -6.70
CA GLN A 429 7.26 6.81 -7.00
C GLN A 429 7.35 5.80 -8.15
N LEU A 430 6.48 4.79 -8.18
CA LEU A 430 6.39 3.83 -9.30
C LEU A 430 6.13 4.51 -10.64
N GLY A 431 5.30 5.55 -10.66
CA GLY A 431 5.03 6.31 -11.88
C GLY A 431 6.25 7.05 -12.44
N GLN A 432 7.22 7.34 -11.59
CA GLN A 432 8.46 8.06 -11.95
C GLN A 432 9.60 7.14 -12.38
N VAL A 433 9.50 5.82 -12.15
CA VAL A 433 10.54 4.85 -12.45
C VAL A 433 10.95 4.88 -13.91
N ARG A 434 12.29 4.97 -14.15
CA ARG A 434 12.95 4.96 -15.44
C ARG A 434 13.90 3.79 -15.60
N GLN A 435 14.34 3.21 -14.50
CA GLN A 435 15.26 2.09 -14.47
C GLN A 435 14.77 1.04 -13.47
N VAL A 436 15.07 -0.23 -13.75
CA VAL A 436 14.82 -1.36 -12.84
C VAL A 436 16.10 -2.14 -12.67
N ALA A 437 16.55 -2.28 -11.45
CA ALA A 437 17.62 -3.21 -11.08
C ALA A 437 16.99 -4.52 -10.59
N PHE A 438 17.40 -5.62 -11.18
CA PHE A 438 16.97 -6.95 -10.81
C PHE A 438 18.06 -7.67 -10.04
N ASP A 439 17.73 -8.26 -8.90
CA ASP A 439 18.55 -9.40 -8.45
C ASP A 439 18.35 -10.55 -9.43
N LYS A 440 19.34 -11.44 -9.54
CA LYS A 440 19.25 -12.58 -10.44
C LYS A 440 18.44 -13.70 -9.80
N THR A 441 18.91 -14.18 -8.64
CA THR A 441 18.43 -15.41 -8.00
C THR A 441 17.10 -15.17 -7.29
N GLY A 442 16.08 -16.00 -7.58
CA GLY A 442 14.74 -15.84 -7.00
C GLY A 442 13.92 -14.71 -7.58
N THR A 443 14.49 -13.83 -8.38
CA THR A 443 13.84 -12.70 -9.06
C THR A 443 13.69 -12.96 -10.56
N LEU A 444 14.76 -12.89 -11.33
CA LEU A 444 14.74 -13.26 -12.76
C LEU A 444 14.67 -14.77 -12.96
N THR A 445 15.19 -15.52 -12.01
CA THR A 445 15.16 -16.98 -11.97
C THR A 445 14.15 -17.47 -10.94
N VAL A 446 13.83 -18.77 -11.00
CA VAL A 446 12.88 -19.40 -10.07
C VAL A 446 13.41 -19.46 -8.62
N GLY A 447 14.72 -19.28 -8.42
CA GLY A 447 15.37 -19.37 -7.10
C GLY A 447 15.55 -20.82 -6.61
N GLN A 448 15.42 -21.78 -7.50
CA GLN A 448 15.64 -23.20 -7.22
C GLN A 448 16.73 -23.76 -8.15
N PRO A 449 18.01 -23.44 -7.88
CA PRO A 449 19.10 -23.98 -8.66
C PRO A 449 19.11 -25.49 -8.63
N GLN A 450 19.54 -26.10 -9.74
CA GLN A 450 19.68 -27.55 -9.89
C GLN A 450 21.12 -27.86 -10.24
N VAL A 451 21.64 -28.95 -9.69
CA VAL A 451 22.94 -29.50 -10.10
C VAL A 451 22.80 -30.06 -11.50
N THR A 452 23.49 -29.49 -12.47
CA THR A 452 23.46 -29.88 -13.87
C THR A 452 24.60 -30.81 -14.23
N SER A 453 25.76 -30.68 -13.56
CA SER A 453 26.93 -31.50 -13.82
C SER A 453 27.68 -31.75 -12.54
N VAL A 454 28.12 -32.97 -12.37
CA VAL A 454 29.04 -33.42 -11.31
C VAL A 454 30.23 -34.00 -12.03
N ILE A 455 31.41 -33.45 -11.82
CA ILE A 455 32.64 -33.83 -12.52
C ILE A 455 33.70 -34.08 -11.48
N ALA A 456 33.92 -35.36 -11.17
CA ALA A 456 34.92 -35.79 -10.20
C ALA A 456 36.32 -35.92 -10.86
N THR A 457 37.35 -35.72 -10.05
CA THR A 457 38.75 -36.06 -10.44
C THR A 457 38.97 -37.55 -10.26
N ALA A 458 40.16 -38.04 -10.64
CA ALA A 458 40.51 -39.46 -10.50
C ALA A 458 40.53 -40.01 -9.05
N GLU A 459 40.46 -39.08 -8.06
CA GLU A 459 40.54 -39.48 -6.64
C GLU A 459 39.18 -39.95 -6.05
N VAL A 460 38.07 -39.53 -6.62
CA VAL A 460 36.71 -39.85 -6.14
C VAL A 460 35.78 -40.07 -7.32
N ASP A 461 34.70 -40.79 -7.11
CA ASP A 461 33.61 -40.84 -8.11
C ASP A 461 32.62 -39.72 -7.96
N ASP A 462 31.76 -39.48 -8.98
CA ASP A 462 30.78 -38.40 -9.00
C ASP A 462 29.80 -38.45 -7.82
N ASN A 463 29.39 -39.64 -7.40
CA ASN A 463 28.45 -39.79 -6.29
C ASN A 463 29.14 -39.54 -4.94
N ALA A 464 30.39 -39.97 -4.78
CA ALA A 464 31.20 -39.69 -3.58
C ALA A 464 31.49 -38.19 -3.49
N LEU A 465 31.82 -37.52 -4.59
CA LEU A 465 32.01 -36.08 -4.67
C LEU A 465 30.74 -35.33 -4.22
N LEU A 466 29.60 -35.70 -4.75
CA LEU A 466 28.31 -35.08 -4.42
C LEU A 466 27.91 -35.32 -2.96
N ALA A 467 28.18 -36.53 -2.43
CA ALA A 467 27.92 -36.86 -1.02
C ALA A 467 28.78 -36.04 -0.07
N LEU A 468 30.08 -35.84 -0.39
CA LEU A 468 30.99 -35.00 0.38
C LEU A 468 30.56 -33.53 0.37
N ALA A 469 30.20 -33.03 -0.81
CA ALA A 469 29.68 -31.67 -0.94
C ALA A 469 28.39 -31.47 -0.14
N ALA A 470 27.44 -32.43 -0.23
CA ALA A 470 26.18 -32.38 0.53
C ALA A 470 26.44 -32.40 2.04
N ALA A 471 27.43 -33.14 2.53
CA ALA A 471 27.81 -33.18 3.95
C ALA A 471 28.27 -31.81 4.45
N VAL A 472 29.08 -31.09 3.67
CA VAL A 472 29.58 -29.73 4.01
C VAL A 472 28.44 -28.71 3.97
N GLU A 473 27.53 -28.83 3.02
CA GLU A 473 26.44 -27.87 2.81
C GLU A 473 25.17 -28.18 3.63
N GLN A 474 25.13 -29.28 4.34
CA GLN A 474 23.99 -29.70 5.14
C GLN A 474 23.69 -28.68 6.25
N GLY A 475 22.47 -28.14 6.29
CA GLY A 475 22.07 -27.12 7.25
C GLY A 475 22.30 -25.67 6.77
N SER A 476 22.93 -25.45 5.63
CA SER A 476 23.05 -24.13 5.01
C SER A 476 21.74 -23.68 4.40
N SER A 477 21.38 -22.43 4.63
CA SER A 477 20.19 -21.80 4.00
C SER A 477 20.47 -21.28 2.58
N HIS A 478 21.70 -21.36 2.10
CA HIS A 478 22.07 -20.85 0.78
C HIS A 478 21.39 -21.68 -0.34
N PRO A 479 20.79 -21.08 -1.39
CA PRO A 479 20.09 -21.81 -2.45
C PRO A 479 20.95 -22.88 -3.16
N LEU A 480 22.23 -22.58 -3.42
CA LEU A 480 23.17 -23.54 -4.04
C LEU A 480 23.42 -24.74 -3.12
N ALA A 481 23.59 -24.49 -1.83
CA ALA A 481 23.78 -25.52 -0.82
C ALA A 481 22.60 -26.50 -0.78
N GLN A 482 21.39 -25.94 -0.71
CA GLN A 482 20.17 -26.74 -0.72
C GLN A 482 20.01 -27.55 -2.00
N ALA A 483 20.44 -27.01 -3.16
CA ALA A 483 20.42 -27.75 -4.43
C ALA A 483 21.35 -28.96 -4.41
N ILE A 484 22.56 -28.81 -3.86
CA ILE A 484 23.53 -29.88 -3.71
C ILE A 484 22.97 -30.98 -2.80
N VAL A 485 22.42 -30.60 -1.66
CA VAL A 485 21.83 -31.56 -0.69
C VAL A 485 20.64 -32.30 -1.31
N ARG A 486 19.72 -31.56 -1.99
CA ARG A 486 18.57 -32.17 -2.69
C ARG A 486 19.01 -33.18 -3.76
N GLU A 487 20.01 -32.86 -4.55
CA GLU A 487 20.51 -33.75 -5.59
C GLU A 487 21.13 -35.02 -5.00
N ALA A 488 21.89 -34.91 -3.90
CA ALA A 488 22.42 -36.07 -3.18
C ALA A 488 21.27 -36.95 -2.63
N GLN A 489 20.24 -36.35 -2.06
CA GLN A 489 19.04 -37.05 -1.57
C GLN A 489 18.27 -37.72 -2.72
N ARG A 490 18.08 -37.01 -3.85
CA ARG A 490 17.41 -37.55 -5.05
C ARG A 490 18.13 -38.80 -5.60
N ARG A 491 19.48 -38.80 -5.55
CA ARG A 491 20.29 -39.95 -5.91
C ARG A 491 20.35 -41.00 -4.82
N GLN A 492 19.69 -40.79 -3.68
CA GLN A 492 19.68 -41.69 -2.52
C GLN A 492 21.10 -42.00 -1.99
N LEU A 493 22.00 -41.00 -2.03
CA LEU A 493 23.34 -41.15 -1.56
C LEU A 493 23.41 -41.12 -0.02
N SER A 494 24.32 -41.94 0.55
CA SER A 494 24.63 -41.83 1.98
C SER A 494 25.49 -40.59 2.22
N ILE A 495 24.92 -39.57 2.87
CA ILE A 495 25.59 -38.30 3.18
C ILE A 495 26.36 -38.51 4.49
N PRO A 496 27.72 -38.40 4.52
CA PRO A 496 28.52 -38.54 5.73
C PRO A 496 28.24 -37.39 6.70
N LEU A 497 28.54 -37.60 7.98
CA LEU A 497 28.45 -36.56 9.00
C LEU A 497 29.58 -35.56 8.84
N ALA A 498 29.27 -34.31 8.85
CA ALA A 498 30.22 -33.20 8.88
C ALA A 498 30.27 -32.57 10.27
N SER A 499 31.43 -32.08 10.66
CA SER A 499 31.65 -31.33 11.89
C SER A 499 32.45 -30.04 11.62
N GLY A 500 32.33 -29.07 12.52
CA GLY A 500 33.07 -27.83 12.43
C GLY A 500 32.74 -26.98 11.20
N GLN A 501 31.48 -27.04 10.69
CA GLN A 501 31.03 -26.24 9.56
C GLN A 501 31.22 -24.74 9.81
N ARG A 502 31.88 -24.07 8.89
CA ARG A 502 32.18 -22.64 8.98
C ARG A 502 32.07 -21.96 7.61
N ALA A 503 31.21 -20.97 7.54
CA ALA A 503 31.13 -20.10 6.36
C ALA A 503 32.31 -19.13 6.34
N LEU A 504 32.99 -19.05 5.20
CA LEU A 504 34.09 -18.13 4.91
C LEU A 504 33.54 -17.01 4.05
N ALA A 505 33.27 -15.83 4.63
CA ALA A 505 32.63 -14.73 3.98
C ALA A 505 33.30 -14.36 2.65
N GLY A 506 32.54 -14.42 1.54
CA GLY A 506 33.01 -14.10 0.20
C GLY A 506 33.97 -15.13 -0.42
N PHE A 507 34.17 -16.28 0.22
CA PHE A 507 35.04 -17.33 -0.26
C PHE A 507 34.35 -18.69 -0.42
N GLY A 508 33.58 -19.14 0.55
CA GLY A 508 32.92 -20.44 0.51
C GLY A 508 32.51 -20.97 1.88
N ILE A 509 32.41 -22.29 2.00
CA ILE A 509 32.09 -23.00 3.23
C ILE A 509 33.05 -24.17 3.41
N GLU A 510 33.49 -24.43 4.64
CA GLU A 510 34.34 -25.56 4.98
C GLU A 510 33.75 -26.37 6.13
N ALA A 511 34.09 -27.66 6.14
CA ALA A 511 33.80 -28.59 7.23
C ALA A 511 34.78 -29.73 7.27
N GLU A 512 34.84 -30.44 8.39
CA GLU A 512 35.56 -31.69 8.53
C GLU A 512 34.64 -32.87 8.24
N VAL A 513 34.98 -33.66 7.24
CA VAL A 513 34.23 -34.85 6.82
C VAL A 513 35.21 -36.04 6.77
N ASN A 514 34.89 -37.11 7.48
CA ASN A 514 35.74 -38.30 7.58
C ASN A 514 37.21 -38.01 7.94
N GLY A 515 37.44 -37.05 8.86
CA GLY A 515 38.80 -36.66 9.31
C GLY A 515 39.58 -35.82 8.30
N SER A 516 38.95 -35.35 7.22
CA SER A 516 39.55 -34.49 6.20
C SER A 516 38.81 -33.17 6.12
N ARG A 517 39.53 -32.06 5.96
CA ARG A 517 38.98 -30.75 5.76
C ARG A 517 38.52 -30.59 4.31
N ILE A 518 37.22 -30.44 4.10
CA ILE A 518 36.60 -30.23 2.80
C ILE A 518 36.14 -28.78 2.71
N LEU A 519 36.51 -28.13 1.62
CA LEU A 519 36.14 -26.76 1.31
C LEU A 519 35.30 -26.73 0.02
N ILE A 520 34.20 -26.02 0.05
CA ILE A 520 33.41 -25.66 -1.16
C ILE A 520 33.56 -24.17 -1.40
N CYS A 521 34.05 -23.79 -2.57
CA CYS A 521 34.32 -22.41 -2.91
C CYS A 521 33.96 -22.12 -4.38
N ALA A 522 33.79 -20.80 -4.70
CA ALA A 522 33.62 -20.38 -6.08
C ALA A 522 34.86 -20.65 -6.93
N ALA A 523 34.66 -21.03 -8.19
CA ALA A 523 35.76 -21.34 -9.11
C ALA A 523 36.75 -20.19 -9.26
N SER A 524 36.28 -18.92 -9.22
CA SER A 524 37.13 -17.72 -9.29
C SER A 524 38.15 -17.57 -8.15
N LYS A 525 38.02 -18.35 -7.08
CA LYS A 525 38.86 -18.23 -5.87
C LYS A 525 39.98 -19.25 -5.76
N ALA A 526 39.84 -20.42 -6.39
CA ALA A 526 40.78 -21.54 -6.21
C ALA A 526 40.92 -22.45 -7.45
N ALA A 527 40.52 -22.02 -8.64
CA ALA A 527 40.53 -22.87 -9.83
C ALA A 527 41.98 -23.24 -10.26
N PRO A 528 42.29 -24.54 -10.34
CA PRO A 528 43.56 -24.96 -10.93
C PRO A 528 43.58 -24.68 -12.44
N ALA A 529 44.76 -24.29 -12.98
CA ALA A 529 44.91 -23.95 -14.38
C ALA A 529 44.52 -25.08 -15.36
N GLU A 530 44.66 -26.34 -14.94
CA GLU A 530 44.27 -27.51 -15.74
C GLU A 530 42.76 -27.60 -16.04
N HIS A 531 41.92 -27.08 -15.18
CA HIS A 531 40.46 -27.14 -15.31
C HIS A 531 39.83 -25.82 -15.78
N GLU A 532 40.65 -24.79 -16.00
CA GLU A 532 40.14 -23.44 -16.32
C GLU A 532 39.31 -23.43 -17.59
N ALA A 533 39.70 -24.15 -18.63
CA ALA A 533 38.94 -24.22 -19.89
C ALA A 533 37.57 -24.87 -19.70
N GLN A 534 37.48 -25.91 -18.87
CA GLN A 534 36.24 -26.59 -18.56
C GLN A 534 35.30 -25.71 -17.73
N ILE A 535 35.86 -25.03 -16.71
CA ILE A 535 35.11 -24.07 -15.90
C ILE A 535 34.57 -22.94 -16.77
N GLN A 536 35.41 -22.36 -17.65
CA GLN A 536 34.99 -21.30 -18.57
C GLN A 536 33.84 -21.76 -19.50
N GLN A 537 33.91 -23.00 -19.99
CA GLN A 537 32.83 -23.54 -20.83
C GLN A 537 31.51 -23.63 -20.07
N LEU A 538 31.52 -24.16 -18.83
CA LEU A 538 30.31 -24.27 -17.98
C LEU A 538 29.74 -22.89 -17.62
N GLU A 539 30.63 -21.96 -17.22
CA GLU A 539 30.21 -20.59 -16.89
C GLU A 539 29.63 -19.84 -18.10
N SER A 540 30.22 -20.02 -19.28
CA SER A 540 29.73 -19.43 -20.52
C SER A 540 28.37 -19.99 -20.97
N ALA A 541 28.02 -21.20 -20.47
CA ALA A 541 26.69 -21.80 -20.62
C ALA A 541 25.68 -21.30 -19.57
N GLY A 542 26.02 -20.28 -18.78
CA GLY A 542 25.16 -19.69 -17.75
C GLY A 542 25.06 -20.49 -16.46
N GLN A 543 26.06 -21.34 -16.18
CA GLN A 543 26.10 -22.17 -14.97
C GLN A 543 26.99 -21.52 -13.90
N THR A 544 26.59 -21.67 -12.66
CA THR A 544 27.42 -21.32 -11.49
C THR A 544 28.30 -22.52 -11.15
N VAL A 545 29.60 -22.32 -11.12
CA VAL A 545 30.57 -23.40 -10.87
C VAL A 545 31.15 -23.27 -9.47
N VAL A 546 31.07 -24.35 -8.69
CA VAL A 546 31.69 -24.47 -7.38
C VAL A 546 32.71 -25.63 -7.38
N LEU A 547 33.79 -25.43 -6.68
CA LEU A 547 34.86 -26.40 -6.52
C LEU A 547 34.73 -27.09 -5.17
N VAL A 548 34.98 -28.40 -5.15
CA VAL A 548 35.08 -29.21 -3.93
C VAL A 548 36.54 -29.54 -3.75
N MET A 549 37.15 -29.03 -2.67
CA MET A 549 38.57 -29.11 -2.38
C MET A 549 38.82 -29.93 -1.12
N ARG A 550 39.90 -30.74 -1.10
CA ARG A 550 40.46 -31.35 0.10
C ARG A 550 41.81 -30.70 0.37
N GLY A 551 41.85 -29.73 1.31
CA GLY A 551 43.04 -28.89 1.47
C GLY A 551 43.30 -28.10 0.18
N GLU A 552 44.44 -28.32 -0.46
CA GLU A 552 44.83 -27.71 -1.73
C GLU A 552 44.46 -28.56 -2.97
N THR A 553 43.99 -29.79 -2.76
CA THR A 553 43.68 -30.72 -3.86
C THR A 553 42.23 -30.58 -4.32
N LEU A 554 42.03 -30.41 -5.63
CA LEU A 554 40.72 -30.42 -6.24
C LEU A 554 40.18 -31.85 -6.29
N LEU A 555 39.03 -32.11 -5.65
CA LEU A 555 38.30 -33.35 -5.74
C LEU A 555 37.35 -33.40 -6.92
N GLY A 556 36.83 -32.25 -7.30
CA GLY A 556 35.94 -32.13 -8.47
C GLY A 556 35.17 -30.81 -8.53
N ILE A 557 34.33 -30.73 -9.53
CA ILE A 557 33.59 -29.56 -9.93
C ILE A 557 32.10 -29.89 -9.89
N LEU A 558 31.30 -29.00 -9.30
CA LEU A 558 29.85 -29.02 -9.39
C LEU A 558 29.39 -27.80 -10.17
N ALA A 559 28.56 -28.03 -11.19
CA ALA A 559 27.92 -26.97 -11.95
C ALA A 559 26.42 -26.94 -11.65
N LEU A 560 25.92 -25.76 -11.35
CA LEU A 560 24.52 -25.53 -11.00
C LEU A 560 23.92 -24.47 -11.94
N ARG A 561 22.67 -24.64 -12.29
CA ARG A 561 21.93 -23.66 -13.07
C ARG A 561 20.60 -23.38 -12.41
N ASP A 562 20.29 -22.11 -12.28
CA ASP A 562 18.96 -21.64 -11.89
C ASP A 562 18.17 -21.28 -13.16
N THR A 563 16.96 -21.80 -13.28
CA THR A 563 16.14 -21.62 -14.47
C THR A 563 15.56 -20.23 -14.48
N LEU A 564 15.64 -19.52 -15.63
CA LEU A 564 14.92 -18.28 -15.84
C LEU A 564 13.40 -18.52 -15.70
N ARG A 565 12.71 -17.52 -15.17
CA ARG A 565 11.24 -17.56 -15.16
C ARG A 565 10.70 -17.50 -16.59
N ASP A 566 9.64 -18.23 -16.83
CA ASP A 566 9.03 -18.32 -18.18
C ASP A 566 8.57 -16.96 -18.70
N ASP A 567 8.20 -16.03 -17.81
CA ASP A 567 7.74 -14.69 -18.15
C ASP A 567 8.85 -13.61 -18.11
N ALA A 568 10.11 -13.97 -17.78
CA ALA A 568 11.19 -13.00 -17.61
C ALA A 568 11.43 -12.17 -18.88
N ARG A 569 11.51 -12.82 -20.04
CA ARG A 569 11.70 -12.13 -21.33
C ARG A 569 10.54 -11.21 -21.66
N GLN A 570 9.31 -11.71 -21.52
CA GLN A 570 8.11 -10.92 -21.76
C GLN A 570 8.05 -9.69 -20.83
N ALA A 571 8.44 -9.86 -19.56
CA ALA A 571 8.49 -8.77 -18.59
C ALA A 571 9.50 -7.70 -18.97
N VAL A 572 10.70 -8.09 -19.40
CA VAL A 572 11.74 -7.16 -19.86
C VAL A 572 11.30 -6.41 -21.11
N ASP A 573 10.73 -7.11 -22.09
CA ASP A 573 10.21 -6.50 -23.32
C ASP A 573 9.10 -5.48 -23.00
N ALA A 574 8.19 -5.81 -22.08
CA ALA A 574 7.13 -4.90 -21.65
C ALA A 574 7.68 -3.65 -20.93
N LEU A 575 8.74 -3.79 -20.13
CA LEU A 575 9.42 -2.65 -19.50
C LEU A 575 10.09 -1.75 -20.55
N HIS A 576 10.77 -2.33 -21.55
CA HIS A 576 11.36 -1.58 -22.64
C HIS A 576 10.31 -0.78 -23.44
N GLN A 577 9.14 -1.35 -23.69
CA GLN A 577 8.02 -0.65 -24.32
C GLN A 577 7.52 0.55 -23.51
N LEU A 578 7.64 0.49 -22.19
CA LEU A 578 7.34 1.61 -21.29
C LEU A 578 8.49 2.63 -21.18
N GLY A 579 9.61 2.41 -21.89
CA GLY A 579 10.81 3.24 -21.80
C GLY A 579 11.57 3.07 -20.50
N VAL A 580 11.45 1.91 -19.86
CA VAL A 580 12.14 1.56 -18.60
C VAL A 580 13.30 0.62 -18.95
N GLN A 581 14.50 0.99 -18.53
CA GLN A 581 15.71 0.18 -18.76
C GLN A 581 15.93 -0.78 -17.59
N GLY A 582 16.42 -1.97 -17.89
CA GLY A 582 16.73 -2.99 -16.89
C GLY A 582 18.23 -3.23 -16.75
N VAL A 583 18.67 -3.52 -15.52
CA VAL A 583 20.05 -3.92 -15.21
C VAL A 583 20.03 -5.08 -14.22
N ILE A 584 20.89 -6.05 -14.41
CA ILE A 584 21.06 -7.19 -13.49
C ILE A 584 22.14 -6.85 -12.47
N LEU A 585 21.87 -7.02 -11.19
CA LEU A 585 22.86 -6.92 -10.11
C LEU A 585 22.99 -8.29 -9.46
N THR A 586 24.16 -8.92 -9.58
CA THR A 586 24.38 -10.29 -9.10
C THR A 586 25.72 -10.46 -8.42
N GLY A 587 25.78 -11.35 -7.43
CA GLY A 587 27.03 -11.84 -6.84
C GLY A 587 27.73 -12.90 -7.67
N ASP A 588 27.10 -13.39 -8.75
CA ASP A 588 27.69 -14.41 -9.64
C ASP A 588 28.90 -13.89 -10.41
N ASN A 589 29.63 -14.82 -11.02
CA ASN A 589 30.74 -14.48 -11.88
C ASN A 589 30.27 -13.78 -13.18
N PRO A 590 31.14 -12.95 -13.80
CA PRO A 590 30.77 -12.17 -14.97
C PRO A 590 30.29 -13.00 -16.17
N ARG A 591 30.81 -14.22 -16.38
CA ARG A 591 30.43 -15.06 -17.51
C ARG A 591 29.01 -15.60 -17.39
N ALA A 592 28.68 -16.13 -16.22
CA ALA A 592 27.32 -16.60 -15.94
C ALA A 592 26.29 -15.47 -15.99
N ALA A 593 26.65 -14.28 -15.49
CA ALA A 593 25.82 -13.09 -15.57
C ALA A 593 25.62 -12.61 -17.00
N ALA A 594 26.70 -12.61 -17.83
CA ALA A 594 26.66 -12.21 -19.22
C ALA A 594 25.74 -13.13 -20.06
N ALA A 595 25.74 -14.43 -19.80
CA ALA A 595 24.86 -15.37 -20.50
C ALA A 595 23.39 -15.03 -20.31
N ILE A 596 22.96 -14.78 -19.07
CA ILE A 596 21.57 -14.42 -18.74
C ILE A 596 21.25 -13.00 -19.27
N ALA A 597 22.16 -12.05 -19.11
CA ALA A 597 21.99 -10.69 -19.58
C ALA A 597 21.81 -10.63 -21.12
N SER A 598 22.60 -11.42 -21.84
CA SER A 598 22.49 -11.55 -23.31
C SER A 598 21.16 -12.17 -23.73
N GLU A 599 20.69 -13.21 -22.99
CA GLU A 599 19.39 -13.85 -23.26
C GLU A 599 18.23 -12.88 -23.09
N LEU A 600 18.28 -12.00 -22.09
CA LEU A 600 17.21 -11.03 -21.76
C LEU A 600 17.41 -9.66 -22.44
N GLY A 601 18.57 -9.38 -23.05
CA GLY A 601 18.88 -8.08 -23.61
C GLY A 601 19.08 -6.99 -22.55
N LEU A 602 19.65 -7.33 -21.39
CA LEU A 602 19.88 -6.45 -20.26
C LEU A 602 21.38 -6.16 -20.05
N GLU A 603 21.67 -5.00 -19.44
CA GLU A 603 22.98 -4.74 -18.86
C GLU A 603 23.15 -5.51 -17.57
N PHE A 604 24.39 -5.72 -17.11
CA PHE A 604 24.66 -6.43 -15.87
C PHE A 604 25.88 -5.87 -15.13
N ARG A 605 25.86 -6.07 -13.81
CA ARG A 605 27.00 -5.91 -12.89
C ARG A 605 27.12 -7.18 -12.07
N ALA A 606 28.28 -7.82 -12.14
CA ALA A 606 28.54 -9.14 -11.57
C ALA A 606 29.61 -9.09 -10.50
N GLY A 607 29.70 -10.18 -9.70
CA GLY A 607 30.68 -10.31 -8.62
C GLY A 607 30.45 -9.35 -7.46
N LEU A 608 29.21 -8.89 -7.25
CA LEU A 608 28.85 -7.90 -6.24
C LEU A 608 28.64 -8.56 -4.87
N LEU A 609 29.31 -8.06 -3.86
CA LEU A 609 28.95 -8.32 -2.47
C LEU A 609 27.70 -7.52 -2.08
N PRO A 610 27.01 -7.84 -0.97
CA PRO A 610 25.81 -7.11 -0.56
C PRO A 610 26.02 -5.58 -0.45
N ALA A 611 27.17 -5.14 0.08
CA ALA A 611 27.51 -3.73 0.16
C ALA A 611 27.72 -3.10 -1.23
N ASP A 612 28.31 -3.83 -2.17
CA ASP A 612 28.52 -3.37 -3.55
C ASP A 612 27.20 -3.23 -4.30
N LYS A 613 26.22 -4.12 -4.04
CA LYS A 613 24.85 -3.98 -4.57
C LYS A 613 24.20 -2.67 -4.10
N VAL A 614 24.31 -2.34 -2.82
CA VAL A 614 23.77 -1.08 -2.27
C VAL A 614 24.43 0.12 -2.96
N ASN A 615 25.75 0.13 -3.09
CA ASN A 615 26.48 1.21 -3.76
C ASN A 615 26.09 1.32 -5.25
N ALA A 616 25.93 0.19 -5.93
CA ALA A 616 25.47 0.17 -7.33
C ALA A 616 24.05 0.75 -7.46
N VAL A 617 23.13 0.41 -6.55
CA VAL A 617 21.78 0.95 -6.50
C VAL A 617 21.81 2.46 -6.26
N ILE A 618 22.59 2.95 -5.30
CA ILE A 618 22.74 4.37 -5.01
C ILE A 618 23.25 5.13 -6.25
N ALA A 619 24.25 4.61 -6.94
CA ALA A 619 24.80 5.22 -8.14
C ALA A 619 23.78 5.28 -9.28
N LEU A 620 23.09 4.17 -9.57
CA LEU A 620 22.04 4.12 -10.60
C LEU A 620 20.85 5.02 -10.26
N ASN A 621 20.47 5.08 -9.00
CA ASN A 621 19.35 5.91 -8.53
C ASN A 621 19.67 7.42 -8.62
N ALA A 622 20.95 7.80 -8.57
CA ALA A 622 21.38 9.17 -8.77
C ALA A 622 21.22 9.63 -10.23
N ASP A 623 21.35 8.71 -11.20
CA ASP A 623 21.21 9.03 -12.63
C ASP A 623 19.72 9.15 -13.01
N ALA A 624 18.88 8.24 -12.56
CA ALA A 624 17.44 8.25 -12.79
C ALA A 624 16.69 7.45 -11.73
N PRO A 625 15.40 7.75 -11.46
CA PRO A 625 14.58 7.02 -10.49
C PRO A 625 14.59 5.52 -10.77
N LEU A 626 15.06 4.74 -9.79
CA LEU A 626 15.33 3.32 -9.88
C LEU A 626 14.36 2.52 -9.00
N ALA A 627 13.80 1.45 -9.56
CA ALA A 627 13.16 0.39 -8.78
C ALA A 627 14.17 -0.75 -8.58
N MET A 628 14.33 -1.25 -7.35
CA MET A 628 15.10 -2.46 -7.06
C MET A 628 14.16 -3.61 -6.79
N VAL A 629 14.29 -4.70 -7.56
CA VAL A 629 13.48 -5.92 -7.41
C VAL A 629 14.34 -7.03 -6.85
N GLY A 630 13.90 -7.63 -5.75
CA GLY A 630 14.59 -8.71 -5.05
C GLY A 630 13.64 -9.65 -4.32
N ASP A 631 14.16 -10.76 -3.81
CA ASP A 631 13.40 -11.80 -3.10
C ASP A 631 13.90 -12.10 -1.70
N GLY A 632 15.10 -11.66 -1.35
CA GLY A 632 15.83 -12.10 -0.18
C GLY A 632 16.12 -11.03 0.86
N ILE A 633 16.55 -11.50 2.04
CA ILE A 633 17.04 -10.66 3.14
C ILE A 633 18.26 -9.84 2.69
N ASN A 634 19.10 -10.42 1.82
CA ASN A 634 20.32 -9.77 1.33
C ASN A 634 20.04 -8.55 0.45
N ASP A 635 18.89 -8.49 -0.19
CA ASP A 635 18.49 -7.41 -1.08
C ASP A 635 17.73 -6.29 -0.36
N ALA A 636 17.26 -6.52 0.86
CA ALA A 636 16.50 -5.54 1.65
C ALA A 636 17.23 -4.18 1.78
N PRO A 637 18.55 -4.12 2.06
CA PRO A 637 19.28 -2.85 2.09
C PRO A 637 19.34 -2.17 0.72
N ALA A 638 19.50 -2.92 -0.37
CA ALA A 638 19.51 -2.41 -1.74
C ALA A 638 18.12 -1.90 -2.15
N MET A 639 17.05 -2.63 -1.82
CA MET A 639 15.67 -2.19 -2.05
C MET A 639 15.38 -0.88 -1.31
N LYS A 640 15.87 -0.72 -0.08
CA LYS A 640 15.68 0.50 0.70
C LYS A 640 16.48 1.69 0.17
N ALA A 641 17.60 1.45 -0.50
CA ALA A 641 18.43 2.49 -1.12
C ALA A 641 17.89 3.00 -2.47
N ALA A 642 17.01 2.24 -3.12
CA ALA A 642 16.36 2.62 -4.37
C ALA A 642 15.25 3.66 -4.13
N THR A 643 14.76 4.30 -5.22
CA THR A 643 13.56 5.15 -5.16
C THR A 643 12.37 4.33 -4.69
N ILE A 644 12.27 3.08 -5.12
CA ILE A 644 11.25 2.13 -4.69
C ILE A 644 11.84 0.70 -4.64
N GLY A 645 11.57 -0.01 -3.56
CA GLY A 645 11.89 -1.42 -3.39
C GLY A 645 10.68 -2.30 -3.71
N ILE A 646 10.87 -3.35 -4.50
CA ILE A 646 9.80 -4.27 -4.92
C ILE A 646 10.22 -5.69 -4.55
N ALA A 647 9.41 -6.37 -3.75
CA ALA A 647 9.64 -7.76 -3.37
C ALA A 647 8.90 -8.73 -4.30
N MET A 648 9.52 -9.87 -4.59
CA MET A 648 8.83 -11.01 -5.18
C MET A 648 7.95 -11.69 -4.13
N GLY A 649 6.81 -12.24 -4.54
CA GLY A 649 5.84 -12.87 -3.61
C GLY A 649 6.35 -14.14 -2.94
N SER A 650 7.34 -14.82 -3.53
CA SER A 650 8.10 -15.91 -2.91
C SER A 650 9.21 -15.43 -1.97
N GLY A 651 9.38 -14.09 -1.85
CA GLY A 651 10.43 -13.50 -1.04
C GLY A 651 10.22 -13.76 0.46
N THR A 652 11.28 -13.52 1.22
CA THR A 652 11.26 -13.66 2.68
C THR A 652 10.36 -12.60 3.31
N ASP A 653 9.84 -12.88 4.52
CA ASP A 653 9.03 -11.92 5.28
C ASP A 653 9.75 -10.58 5.45
N VAL A 654 11.07 -10.60 5.66
CA VAL A 654 11.90 -9.39 5.78
C VAL A 654 11.92 -8.58 4.48
N ALA A 655 12.00 -9.25 3.31
CA ALA A 655 11.93 -8.56 2.02
C ALA A 655 10.56 -7.93 1.81
N LEU A 656 9.49 -8.66 2.14
CA LEU A 656 8.12 -8.17 2.04
C LEU A 656 7.84 -7.00 3.00
N GLU A 657 8.38 -7.02 4.21
CA GLU A 657 8.26 -5.92 5.17
C GLU A 657 9.03 -4.67 4.72
N THR A 658 10.22 -4.85 4.16
CA THR A 658 11.11 -3.74 3.78
C THR A 658 10.70 -3.08 2.47
N ALA A 659 10.11 -3.84 1.55
CA ALA A 659 9.72 -3.36 0.23
C ALA A 659 8.54 -2.37 0.29
N ASP A 660 8.49 -1.44 -0.67
CA ASP A 660 7.39 -0.50 -0.86
C ASP A 660 6.26 -1.10 -1.71
N ALA A 661 6.55 -2.15 -2.48
CA ALA A 661 5.59 -2.89 -3.26
C ALA A 661 5.98 -4.38 -3.35
N ALA A 662 5.02 -5.25 -3.66
CA ALA A 662 5.24 -6.68 -3.81
C ALA A 662 4.45 -7.27 -4.97
N LEU A 663 5.04 -8.26 -5.65
CA LEU A 663 4.42 -9.06 -6.70
C LEU A 663 3.97 -10.40 -6.12
N THR A 664 2.73 -10.51 -5.68
CA THR A 664 2.23 -11.69 -4.94
C THR A 664 2.16 -12.97 -5.77
N HIS A 665 2.03 -12.84 -7.08
CA HIS A 665 1.92 -14.00 -7.99
C HIS A 665 3.25 -14.51 -8.53
N ASN A 666 4.38 -14.01 -8.04
CA ASN A 666 5.70 -14.36 -8.55
C ASN A 666 5.88 -14.18 -10.08
N ARG A 667 5.10 -13.30 -10.69
CA ARG A 667 5.15 -13.00 -12.13
C ARG A 667 5.81 -11.66 -12.36
N LEU A 668 6.92 -11.66 -13.09
CA LEU A 668 7.66 -10.43 -13.42
C LEU A 668 6.88 -9.51 -14.36
N THR A 669 5.97 -10.06 -15.19
CA THR A 669 5.08 -9.26 -16.04
C THR A 669 4.20 -8.30 -15.24
N GLY A 670 3.89 -8.63 -13.99
CA GLY A 670 3.20 -7.74 -13.04
C GLY A 670 3.93 -6.43 -12.79
N LEU A 671 5.26 -6.40 -12.92
CA LEU A 671 6.06 -5.19 -12.73
C LEU A 671 5.74 -4.11 -13.77
N ALA A 672 5.71 -4.47 -15.05
CA ALA A 672 5.35 -3.55 -16.11
C ALA A 672 3.91 -3.06 -15.99
N GLN A 673 2.99 -3.95 -15.60
CA GLN A 673 1.59 -3.60 -15.33
C GLN A 673 1.47 -2.61 -14.16
N MET A 674 2.22 -2.82 -13.08
CA MET A 674 2.28 -1.95 -11.91
C MET A 674 2.76 -0.54 -12.27
N ILE A 675 3.83 -0.43 -13.04
CA ILE A 675 4.37 0.86 -13.51
C ILE A 675 3.38 1.55 -14.46
N SER A 676 2.79 0.82 -15.39
CA SER A 676 1.77 1.35 -16.32
C SER A 676 0.55 1.88 -15.56
N LEU A 677 0.09 1.17 -14.54
CA LEU A 677 -1.03 1.59 -13.69
C LEU A 677 -0.68 2.84 -12.90
N ALA A 678 0.51 2.90 -12.31
CA ALA A 678 0.99 4.05 -11.57
C ALA A 678 1.04 5.31 -12.44
N ARG A 679 1.57 5.21 -13.66
CA ARG A 679 1.59 6.30 -14.65
C ARG A 679 0.18 6.73 -15.05
N ALA A 680 -0.72 5.78 -15.26
CA ALA A 680 -2.12 6.07 -15.59
C ALA A 680 -2.86 6.78 -14.43
N THR A 681 -2.62 6.35 -13.19
CA THR A 681 -3.21 6.98 -12.00
C THR A 681 -2.71 8.42 -11.87
N HIS A 682 -1.42 8.64 -12.06
CA HIS A 682 -0.83 9.98 -12.02
C HIS A 682 -1.38 10.90 -13.13
N ALA A 683 -1.50 10.39 -14.37
CA ALA A 683 -2.12 11.11 -15.47
C ALA A 683 -3.58 11.45 -15.18
N ASN A 684 -4.32 10.54 -14.57
CA ASN A 684 -5.71 10.74 -14.15
C ASN A 684 -5.84 11.84 -13.11
N ILE A 685 -4.97 11.86 -12.10
CA ILE A 685 -4.92 12.90 -11.07
C ILE A 685 -4.66 14.28 -11.72
N ARG A 686 -3.69 14.36 -12.63
CA ARG A 686 -3.39 15.60 -13.36
C ARG A 686 -4.59 16.10 -14.18
N GLN A 687 -5.28 15.19 -14.88
CA GLN A 687 -6.50 15.51 -15.62
C GLN A 687 -7.59 16.05 -14.69
N ASN A 688 -7.80 15.41 -13.55
CA ASN A 688 -8.79 15.83 -12.56
C ASN A 688 -8.48 17.22 -12.00
N ILE A 689 -7.22 17.49 -11.68
CA ILE A 689 -6.77 18.81 -11.22
C ILE A 689 -7.02 19.86 -12.32
N ALA A 690 -6.67 19.56 -13.57
CA ALA A 690 -6.88 20.48 -14.68
C ALA A 690 -8.37 20.78 -14.94
N ILE A 691 -9.22 19.75 -14.88
CA ILE A 691 -10.68 19.91 -15.02
C ILE A 691 -11.24 20.76 -13.86
N ALA A 692 -10.90 20.40 -12.63
CA ALA A 692 -11.42 21.08 -11.44
C ALA A 692 -11.01 22.55 -11.40
N LEU A 693 -9.73 22.86 -11.59
CA LEU A 693 -9.24 24.23 -11.58
C LEU A 693 -9.66 25.03 -12.81
N GLY A 694 -9.70 24.40 -13.98
CA GLY A 694 -10.11 25.04 -15.23
C GLY A 694 -11.58 25.49 -15.19
N LEU A 695 -12.48 24.61 -14.76
CA LEU A 695 -13.90 24.95 -14.59
C LEU A 695 -14.10 26.04 -13.54
N LYS A 696 -13.40 25.96 -12.42
CA LYS A 696 -13.46 27.00 -11.38
C LYS A 696 -12.98 28.36 -11.88
N GLY A 697 -11.89 28.40 -12.64
CA GLY A 697 -11.38 29.63 -13.24
C GLY A 697 -12.41 30.26 -14.20
N ILE A 698 -13.02 29.47 -15.06
CA ILE A 698 -14.07 29.94 -15.99
C ILE A 698 -15.25 30.51 -15.22
N PHE A 699 -15.80 29.77 -14.25
CA PHE A 699 -16.97 30.19 -13.49
C PHE A 699 -16.70 31.37 -12.56
N LEU A 700 -15.46 31.50 -12.06
CA LEU A 700 -15.04 32.68 -11.29
C LEU A 700 -15.11 33.95 -12.16
N VAL A 701 -14.58 33.90 -13.37
CA VAL A 701 -14.62 35.02 -14.31
C VAL A 701 -16.06 35.36 -14.72
N THR A 702 -16.85 34.35 -15.09
CA THR A 702 -18.24 34.57 -15.48
C THR A 702 -19.11 35.10 -14.34
N THR A 703 -18.80 34.74 -13.09
CA THR A 703 -19.48 35.31 -11.90
C THR A 703 -19.15 36.78 -11.70
N LEU A 704 -17.89 37.18 -11.82
CA LEU A 704 -17.49 38.57 -11.72
C LEU A 704 -18.13 39.44 -12.81
N LEU A 705 -18.29 38.87 -14.01
CA LEU A 705 -19.00 39.52 -15.13
C LEU A 705 -20.52 39.53 -14.93
N GLY A 706 -21.06 38.86 -13.89
CA GLY A 706 -22.48 38.79 -13.61
C GLY A 706 -23.28 37.84 -14.49
N LEU A 707 -22.59 36.94 -15.21
CA LEU A 707 -23.19 35.94 -16.11
C LEU A 707 -23.62 34.65 -15.39
N THR A 708 -23.05 34.36 -14.24
CA THR A 708 -23.28 33.12 -13.48
C THR A 708 -24.12 33.41 -12.23
N GLY A 709 -25.28 32.78 -12.12
CA GLY A 709 -26.11 32.81 -10.92
C GLY A 709 -25.76 31.75 -9.88
N LEU A 710 -26.37 31.85 -8.69
CA LEU A 710 -26.13 30.96 -7.56
C LEU A 710 -26.33 29.48 -7.92
N TRP A 711 -27.45 29.13 -8.52
CA TRP A 711 -27.78 27.74 -8.87
C TRP A 711 -26.83 27.17 -9.93
N LEU A 712 -26.42 28.00 -10.90
CA LEU A 712 -25.51 27.61 -11.96
C LEU A 712 -24.10 27.37 -11.38
N ALA A 713 -23.70 28.16 -10.38
CA ALA A 713 -22.44 27.98 -9.66
C ALA A 713 -22.37 26.61 -8.94
N VAL A 714 -23.46 26.24 -8.25
CA VAL A 714 -23.55 24.94 -7.57
C VAL A 714 -23.63 23.79 -8.56
N LEU A 715 -24.41 23.95 -9.64
CA LEU A 715 -24.46 22.95 -10.71
C LEU A 715 -23.09 22.71 -11.34
N ALA A 716 -22.30 23.76 -11.55
CA ALA A 716 -20.97 23.69 -12.09
C ALA A 716 -20.00 22.96 -11.12
N ASP A 717 -20.07 23.25 -9.83
CA ASP A 717 -19.24 22.60 -8.81
C ASP A 717 -19.60 21.12 -8.65
N THR A 718 -20.90 20.82 -8.55
CA THR A 718 -21.40 19.43 -8.51
C THR A 718 -21.05 18.69 -9.79
N GLY A 719 -21.22 19.31 -10.96
CA GLY A 719 -20.84 18.74 -12.25
C GLY A 719 -19.34 18.46 -12.36
N ALA A 720 -18.50 19.37 -11.89
CA ALA A 720 -17.06 19.17 -11.83
C ALA A 720 -16.72 17.98 -10.94
N THR A 721 -17.34 17.88 -9.76
CA THR A 721 -17.13 16.77 -8.82
C THR A 721 -17.53 15.43 -9.46
N VAL A 722 -18.66 15.36 -10.13
CA VAL A 722 -19.11 14.15 -10.85
C VAL A 722 -18.15 13.78 -11.96
N LEU A 723 -17.70 14.75 -12.77
CA LEU A 723 -16.78 14.52 -13.88
C LEU A 723 -15.41 13.98 -13.39
N VAL A 724 -14.80 14.61 -12.38
CA VAL A 724 -13.50 14.17 -11.87
C VAL A 724 -13.59 12.82 -11.17
N THR A 725 -14.69 12.55 -10.48
CA THR A 725 -14.92 11.26 -9.82
C THR A 725 -15.18 10.16 -10.85
N ALA A 726 -15.97 10.41 -11.87
CA ALA A 726 -16.16 9.47 -12.99
C ALA A 726 -14.85 9.18 -13.70
N ASN A 727 -13.99 10.20 -13.90
CA ASN A 727 -12.67 10.03 -14.47
C ASN A 727 -11.75 9.19 -13.55
N ALA A 728 -11.79 9.39 -12.23
CA ALA A 728 -11.06 8.57 -11.27
C ALA A 728 -11.54 7.10 -11.31
N LEU A 729 -12.86 6.86 -11.37
CA LEU A 729 -13.43 5.51 -11.48
C LEU A 729 -13.12 4.83 -12.80
N ARG A 730 -12.79 5.57 -13.85
CA ARG A 730 -12.34 4.99 -15.15
C ARG A 730 -11.12 4.10 -14.97
N LEU A 731 -10.26 4.38 -13.97
CA LEU A 731 -9.11 3.54 -13.63
C LEU A 731 -9.52 2.10 -13.29
N LEU A 732 -10.68 1.89 -12.64
CA LEU A 732 -11.18 0.56 -12.28
C LEU A 732 -11.47 -0.34 -13.48
N ARG A 733 -11.69 0.25 -14.67
CA ARG A 733 -12.00 -0.44 -15.93
C ARG A 733 -10.77 -0.58 -16.83
N LYS A 734 -9.62 -0.04 -16.44
CA LYS A 734 -8.42 -0.11 -17.25
C LYS A 734 -7.98 -1.56 -17.43
N LYS A 735 -7.94 -2.04 -18.67
CA LYS A 735 -7.28 -3.28 -19.07
C LYS A 735 -5.77 -2.98 -19.16
N LEU A 736 -4.98 -3.68 -18.40
CA LEU A 736 -3.52 -3.57 -18.36
C LEU A 736 -2.88 -4.74 -19.09
#